data_80f71db8dfaf8264a2f529e64c1c1c83
#
_entry.id   80f71db8dfaf8264a2f529e64c1c1c83
#
_cell.length_a   1.000
_cell.length_b   1.000
_cell.length_c   1.000
_cell.angle_alpha   90.00
_cell.angle_beta   90.00
_cell.angle_gamma   90.00
#
_symmetry.space_group_name_H-M   'P 1'
#
loop_
_entity.id
_entity.type
_entity.pdbx_description
1 polymer ?
#
loop_
_entity_poly.entity_id
_entity_poly.type
_entity_poly.pdbx_seq_one_letter_code
_entity_poly.pdbx_strand_id
1 'polypeptide(L)'
;MRPLLRLLGLPAVLLGLVAHAQTVPLVLTPQPLLADPGRAASPAAATKAMQRTAALVLPFFEDFTLPRDGQPSPLRWQDATSGYPDGNGLTQRYSGGGAYVSNRLASEPLTRGTATLDGLRANGLPYTPGSASIYSATDTLTSQPIDLSGYSAASQLYLSYAWQAGTLAGAPVANDGATPVFLTLEFLDNTGRWNRIWTYNSEGKTTRFRQQIFSLSQAGYFHSGFRFRFRASGNRASSRDAFGLDYIFLNNNRTASDTTFQDIATSRGLSSPLQNYTAMPAWQYAASAASPLNPALMTTVNNLLPSGNPTPISWLGTVRELSTGGFGGTWVTGNQPILARARQVVVSGDARTAPLPAASTTRRYRYTLALQTNETNPLTLPNDSTYRDLELADYYAFDDGTAESFLTLPAQSTGPVTYFAYPIVAAKNDQVKAIRLAPIFNNIPLGQGGENFQNRSITVAVWADDNGKPGTTPLATQTGVLTNTLMAAGPVFVDVAFSTPVPVSGRFYIGYGQASGGQFLPYGFDLNNPSTAPQLFLYNSQRDALNPWSQPTLSTPGTIMMRAVMNNNILATQAQQATNAQFSLYPNPAPTGTTVAVSGPAFRRAAVLDVLGRPVWQQPAAEAGRPTLRLPASLAAGVYLVQLTLADGSIATRRLAVE
;
A
#
# COMPACT_ATOMS: atom_id res chain seq x y z
N MET A 1 -52.52 -77.72 23.79
CA MET A 1 -51.40 -77.35 24.62
C MET A 1 -50.59 -76.23 23.93
N ARG A 2 -50.69 -75.01 24.39
CA ARG A 2 -49.99 -73.84 23.85
C ARG A 2 -48.79 -73.62 24.78
N PRO A 3 -47.58 -73.27 24.24
CA PRO A 3 -46.53 -72.69 25.08
C PRO A 3 -46.52 -71.14 24.85
N LEU A 4 -46.40 -70.49 26.01
CA LEU A 4 -46.19 -69.02 26.12
C LEU A 4 -44.83 -68.60 25.57
N LEU A 5 -44.79 -67.67 24.70
CA LEU A 5 -43.56 -66.91 24.31
C LEU A 5 -43.43 -65.67 25.22
N ARG A 6 -42.35 -65.65 26.03
CA ARG A 6 -41.99 -64.45 26.78
C ARG A 6 -41.20 -63.50 25.87
N LEU A 7 -41.70 -62.30 25.66
CA LEU A 7 -40.96 -61.19 25.04
C LEU A 7 -40.03 -60.59 26.11
N LEU A 8 -38.73 -60.65 25.87
CA LEU A 8 -37.71 -59.85 26.51
C LEU A 8 -37.60 -58.49 25.83
N GLY A 9 -37.98 -57.41 26.52
CA GLY A 9 -37.78 -56.04 26.05
C GLY A 9 -36.31 -55.65 26.26
N LEU A 10 -35.61 -55.31 25.15
CA LEU A 10 -34.35 -54.60 25.18
C LEU A 10 -34.62 -53.10 25.27
N PRO A 11 -33.93 -52.35 26.13
CA PRO A 11 -34.00 -50.91 26.09
C PRO A 11 -33.26 -50.37 24.86
N ALA A 12 -33.93 -49.64 24.00
CA ALA A 12 -33.32 -48.86 22.90
C ALA A 12 -32.53 -47.70 23.50
N VAL A 13 -31.21 -47.81 23.48
CA VAL A 13 -30.32 -46.67 23.73
C VAL A 13 -30.34 -45.78 22.48
N LEU A 14 -31.06 -44.69 22.54
CA LEU A 14 -30.95 -43.59 21.54
C LEU A 14 -29.58 -42.94 21.73
N LEU A 15 -28.60 -43.38 20.98
CA LEU A 15 -27.38 -42.59 20.74
C LEU A 15 -27.77 -41.38 19.85
N GLY A 16 -27.92 -40.24 20.47
CA GLY A 16 -28.04 -38.98 19.77
C GLY A 16 -26.72 -38.69 19.01
N LEU A 17 -26.70 -38.97 17.72
CA LEU A 17 -25.68 -38.46 16.82
C LEU A 17 -25.83 -36.94 16.80
N VAL A 18 -25.01 -36.25 17.57
CA VAL A 18 -24.76 -34.82 17.39
C VAL A 18 -24.02 -34.72 16.05
N ALA A 19 -24.77 -34.50 14.98
CA ALA A 19 -24.20 -34.12 13.70
C ALA A 19 -23.49 -32.75 13.93
N HIS A 20 -22.18 -32.80 14.11
CA HIS A 20 -21.36 -31.60 13.95
C HIS A 20 -21.46 -31.21 12.48
N ALA A 21 -22.34 -30.27 12.16
CA ALA A 21 -22.33 -29.63 10.87
C ALA A 21 -20.92 -29.04 10.70
N GLN A 22 -20.10 -29.65 9.84
CA GLN A 22 -18.86 -29.06 9.40
C GLN A 22 -19.23 -27.74 8.73
N THR A 23 -19.06 -26.64 9.44
CA THR A 23 -19.26 -25.31 8.87
C THR A 23 -18.19 -25.13 7.81
N VAL A 24 -18.61 -25.13 6.54
CA VAL A 24 -17.72 -24.80 5.41
C VAL A 24 -17.08 -23.46 5.73
N PRO A 25 -15.75 -23.35 5.66
CA PRO A 25 -15.06 -22.10 5.92
C PRO A 25 -15.59 -21.02 4.98
N LEU A 26 -15.87 -19.82 5.52
CA LEU A 26 -16.27 -18.69 4.70
C LEU A 26 -15.07 -18.26 3.86
N VAL A 27 -15.20 -18.30 2.54
CA VAL A 27 -14.20 -17.81 1.59
C VAL A 27 -14.58 -16.40 1.16
N LEU A 28 -13.66 -15.46 1.37
CA LEU A 28 -13.79 -14.07 0.95
C LEU A 28 -12.94 -13.86 -0.30
N THR A 29 -13.55 -13.29 -1.34
CA THR A 29 -12.87 -13.03 -2.62
C THR A 29 -12.76 -11.52 -2.85
N PRO A 30 -11.54 -10.99 -2.92
CA PRO A 30 -11.31 -9.60 -3.32
C PRO A 30 -11.89 -9.33 -4.71
N GLN A 31 -12.38 -8.12 -4.92
CA GLN A 31 -13.05 -7.69 -6.15
C GLN A 31 -12.22 -6.64 -6.89
N PRO A 32 -12.32 -6.55 -8.23
CA PRO A 32 -11.66 -5.51 -9.02
C PRO A 32 -12.09 -4.12 -8.60
N LEU A 33 -11.14 -3.16 -8.57
CA LEU A 33 -11.39 -1.79 -8.14
C LEU A 33 -12.51 -1.10 -8.94
N LEU A 34 -13.43 -0.46 -8.24
CA LEU A 34 -14.46 0.43 -8.80
C LEU A 34 -13.89 1.83 -9.07
N ALA A 35 -12.86 2.21 -8.34
CA ALA A 35 -12.05 3.42 -8.51
C ALA A 35 -10.69 3.18 -7.86
N ASP A 36 -9.66 3.89 -8.33
CA ASP A 36 -8.30 3.83 -7.79
C ASP A 36 -7.87 5.20 -7.27
N PRO A 37 -8.08 5.50 -5.97
CA PRO A 37 -7.68 6.78 -5.39
C PRO A 37 -6.16 7.03 -5.49
N GLY A 38 -5.34 5.97 -5.58
CA GLY A 38 -3.90 6.07 -5.75
C GLY A 38 -3.50 6.73 -7.07
N ARG A 39 -4.28 6.55 -8.15
CA ARG A 39 -4.04 7.24 -9.43
C ARG A 39 -4.30 8.74 -9.32
N ALA A 40 -5.34 9.16 -8.59
CA ALA A 40 -5.66 10.56 -8.39
C ALA A 40 -4.61 11.30 -7.56
N ALA A 41 -3.97 10.60 -6.62
CA ALA A 41 -2.89 11.14 -5.79
C ALA A 41 -1.53 11.18 -6.50
N SER A 42 -1.39 10.47 -7.64
CA SER A 42 -0.17 10.53 -8.46
C SER A 42 -0.02 11.93 -9.04
N PRO A 43 1.17 12.57 -8.96
CA PRO A 43 1.38 13.86 -9.59
C PRO A 43 0.98 13.74 -11.06
N ALA A 44 0.01 14.54 -11.52
CA ALA A 44 -0.22 14.69 -12.94
C ALA A 44 1.16 14.97 -13.56
N ALA A 45 1.54 14.24 -14.59
CA ALA A 45 2.75 14.52 -15.34
C ALA A 45 2.68 16.01 -15.65
N ALA A 46 3.66 16.77 -15.14
CA ALA A 46 3.60 18.22 -15.15
C ALA A 46 3.24 18.63 -16.57
N THR A 47 2.04 19.12 -16.75
CA THR A 47 1.48 19.59 -18.01
C THR A 47 2.13 20.92 -18.39
N LYS A 48 3.44 20.95 -18.44
CA LYS A 48 4.09 21.73 -19.47
C LYS A 48 4.00 20.87 -20.70
N ALA A 49 2.98 21.13 -21.52
CA ALA A 49 2.99 20.78 -22.91
C ALA A 49 4.35 21.26 -23.47
N MET A 50 5.36 20.42 -23.36
CA MET A 50 6.49 20.50 -24.25
C MET A 50 5.87 20.16 -25.61
N GLN A 51 5.49 21.22 -26.34
CA GLN A 51 5.21 21.11 -27.76
C GLN A 51 6.47 20.53 -28.36
N ARG A 52 6.48 19.20 -28.48
CA ARG A 52 7.57 18.52 -29.16
C ARG A 52 7.37 18.76 -30.63
N THR A 53 8.19 19.64 -31.19
CA THR A 53 8.16 20.02 -32.60
C THR A 53 8.81 18.97 -33.51
N ALA A 54 9.58 18.03 -32.96
CA ALA A 54 10.28 17.00 -33.72
C ALA A 54 9.75 15.58 -33.44
N ALA A 55 9.60 14.76 -34.48
CA ALA A 55 9.30 13.34 -34.38
C ALA A 55 10.43 12.59 -33.64
N LEU A 56 10.07 11.46 -33.02
CA LEU A 56 11.04 10.54 -32.43
C LEU A 56 11.88 9.87 -33.53
N VAL A 57 13.09 9.48 -33.17
CA VAL A 57 13.97 8.67 -34.02
C VAL A 57 14.18 7.29 -33.40
N LEU A 58 14.59 6.30 -34.22
CA LEU A 58 14.94 4.97 -33.74
C LEU A 58 16.29 4.98 -32.99
N PRO A 59 16.48 4.09 -32.01
CA PRO A 59 15.51 3.12 -31.51
C PRO A 59 14.42 3.75 -30.64
N PHE A 60 13.17 3.27 -30.76
CA PHE A 60 12.12 3.51 -29.78
C PHE A 60 12.14 2.37 -28.78
N PHE A 61 12.37 2.67 -27.51
CA PHE A 61 12.36 1.69 -26.42
C PHE A 61 11.58 2.22 -25.22
N GLU A 62 10.77 1.35 -24.61
CA GLU A 62 10.02 1.66 -23.41
C GLU A 62 9.80 0.40 -22.56
N ASP A 63 10.33 0.38 -21.35
CA ASP A 63 10.13 -0.66 -20.33
C ASP A 63 9.29 -0.15 -19.14
N PHE A 64 8.74 1.05 -19.26
CA PHE A 64 7.92 1.70 -18.23
C PHE A 64 8.59 1.84 -16.86
N THR A 65 9.91 1.75 -16.77
CA THR A 65 10.66 1.95 -15.54
C THR A 65 10.62 3.43 -15.14
N LEU A 66 9.65 3.79 -14.30
CA LEU A 66 9.49 5.14 -13.77
C LEU A 66 9.99 5.24 -12.33
N PRO A 67 10.44 6.42 -11.89
CA PRO A 67 10.81 6.65 -10.49
C PRO A 67 9.60 6.58 -9.55
N ARG A 68 8.37 6.76 -10.07
CA ARG A 68 7.10 6.68 -9.34
C ARG A 68 5.99 6.23 -10.27
N ASP A 69 4.98 5.56 -9.71
CA ASP A 69 3.75 5.25 -10.41
C ASP A 69 3.10 6.50 -10.99
N GLY A 70 2.48 6.38 -12.16
CA GLY A 70 1.85 7.52 -12.81
C GLY A 70 1.46 7.28 -14.26
N GLN A 71 1.36 8.36 -15.02
CA GLN A 71 1.08 8.29 -16.44
C GLN A 71 2.34 7.92 -17.24
N PRO A 72 2.20 7.26 -18.40
CA PRO A 72 3.31 7.06 -19.33
C PRO A 72 4.01 8.36 -19.71
N SER A 73 5.32 8.29 -19.97
CA SER A 73 6.13 9.47 -20.28
C SER A 73 5.58 10.25 -21.48
N PRO A 74 5.26 11.53 -21.36
CA PRO A 74 4.76 12.36 -22.47
C PRO A 74 5.83 12.58 -23.56
N LEU A 75 7.07 12.25 -23.29
CA LEU A 75 8.14 12.28 -24.30
C LEU A 75 8.01 11.17 -25.33
N ARG A 76 7.37 10.06 -24.99
CA ARG A 76 7.19 8.88 -25.85
C ARG A 76 5.73 8.63 -26.21
N TRP A 77 4.80 9.03 -25.35
CA TRP A 77 3.38 8.72 -25.47
C TRP A 77 2.55 9.98 -25.56
N GLN A 78 1.45 9.89 -26.30
CA GLN A 78 0.52 10.99 -26.43
C GLN A 78 -0.36 11.08 -25.18
N ASP A 79 -0.72 12.29 -24.82
CA ASP A 79 -1.71 12.52 -23.76
C ASP A 79 -3.06 11.90 -24.19
N ALA A 80 -3.68 11.20 -23.27
CA ALA A 80 -4.99 10.59 -23.45
C ALA A 80 -6.12 11.59 -23.77
N THR A 81 -5.89 12.88 -23.56
CA THR A 81 -6.86 13.95 -23.83
C THR A 81 -6.94 14.34 -25.31
N SER A 82 -5.96 13.98 -26.13
CA SER A 82 -5.99 14.25 -27.56
C SER A 82 -6.88 13.23 -28.27
N GLY A 83 -8.18 13.58 -28.41
CA GLY A 83 -9.13 12.75 -29.18
C GLY A 83 -8.72 12.65 -30.64
N TYR A 84 -8.38 11.43 -31.11
CA TYR A 84 -8.22 11.14 -32.52
C TYR A 84 -9.52 10.61 -33.11
N PRO A 85 -9.97 11.12 -34.26
CA PRO A 85 -11.01 10.45 -35.02
C PRO A 85 -10.50 9.04 -35.37
N ASP A 86 -11.26 8.00 -35.09
CA ASP A 86 -11.04 6.72 -35.76
C ASP A 86 -11.38 6.94 -37.24
N GLY A 87 -10.63 6.33 -38.16
CA GLY A 87 -10.77 6.52 -39.60
C GLY A 87 -12.12 6.12 -40.20
N ASN A 88 -13.14 5.86 -39.38
CA ASN A 88 -14.50 5.51 -39.73
C ASN A 88 -15.51 6.65 -39.48
N GLY A 89 -15.05 7.86 -39.16
CA GLY A 89 -15.92 9.03 -38.97
C GLY A 89 -16.74 9.02 -37.68
N LEU A 90 -16.58 8.04 -36.83
CA LEU A 90 -17.16 8.00 -35.49
C LEU A 90 -16.18 8.70 -34.54
N THR A 91 -16.43 9.97 -34.26
CA THR A 91 -15.77 10.70 -33.17
C THR A 91 -16.17 10.07 -31.83
N GLN A 92 -15.68 8.89 -31.55
CA GLN A 92 -15.65 8.41 -30.18
C GLN A 92 -14.57 9.24 -29.46
N ARG A 93 -15.02 10.30 -28.83
CA ARG A 93 -14.19 11.09 -27.92
C ARG A 93 -13.83 10.17 -26.76
N TYR A 94 -12.67 9.54 -26.83
CA TYR A 94 -12.02 8.93 -25.67
C TYR A 94 -11.52 10.07 -24.78
N SER A 95 -12.45 10.75 -24.14
CA SER A 95 -12.11 11.85 -23.26
C SER A 95 -11.53 11.30 -21.96
N GLY A 96 -10.23 11.44 -21.78
CA GLY A 96 -9.54 11.24 -20.51
C GLY A 96 -9.19 9.79 -20.17
N GLY A 97 -9.02 8.94 -21.17
CA GLY A 97 -8.48 7.58 -20.99
C GLY A 97 -6.96 7.58 -21.19
N GLY A 98 -6.28 6.71 -20.47
CA GLY A 98 -4.84 6.51 -20.64
C GLY A 98 -4.33 5.39 -19.76
N ALA A 99 -3.33 4.68 -20.27
CA ALA A 99 -2.67 3.63 -19.51
C ALA A 99 -2.04 4.20 -18.23
N TYR A 100 -2.05 3.41 -17.17
CA TYR A 100 -1.42 3.76 -15.91
C TYR A 100 -0.18 2.89 -15.67
N VAL A 101 0.96 3.51 -15.44
CA VAL A 101 2.24 2.82 -15.19
C VAL A 101 2.42 2.60 -13.69
N SER A 102 2.63 1.35 -13.30
CA SER A 102 2.87 1.00 -11.90
C SER A 102 3.68 -0.30 -11.75
N ASN A 103 4.23 -0.49 -10.54
CA ASN A 103 4.88 -1.75 -10.13
C ASN A 103 3.93 -2.73 -9.43
N ARG A 104 2.66 -2.39 -9.26
CA ARG A 104 1.77 -3.04 -8.30
C ARG A 104 0.73 -3.97 -8.91
N LEU A 105 0.37 -3.79 -10.21
CA LEU A 105 -0.75 -4.51 -10.81
C LEU A 105 -0.35 -5.78 -11.57
N ALA A 106 0.83 -5.80 -12.19
CA ALA A 106 1.26 -6.91 -13.02
C ALA A 106 1.61 -8.17 -12.21
N SER A 107 1.27 -9.34 -12.75
CA SER A 107 1.71 -10.63 -12.23
C SER A 107 3.01 -11.05 -12.89
N GLU A 108 4.07 -11.29 -12.12
CA GLU A 108 5.40 -11.68 -12.62
C GLU A 108 5.93 -10.77 -13.76
N PRO A 109 6.04 -9.44 -13.55
CA PRO A 109 6.45 -8.50 -14.59
C PRO A 109 7.86 -8.82 -15.12
N LEU A 110 8.16 -8.32 -16.34
CA LEU A 110 9.49 -8.49 -16.94
C LEU A 110 10.49 -7.53 -16.33
N THR A 111 10.10 -6.26 -16.23
CA THR A 111 10.86 -5.18 -15.63
C THR A 111 10.03 -4.49 -14.54
N ARG A 112 10.66 -3.61 -13.80
CA ARG A 112 9.98 -2.80 -12.78
C ARG A 112 9.18 -1.70 -13.45
N GLY A 113 7.98 -1.96 -13.76
CA GLY A 113 7.05 -1.02 -14.38
C GLY A 113 6.24 -1.70 -15.47
N THR A 114 4.95 -1.46 -15.47
CA THR A 114 4.04 -2.01 -16.46
C THR A 114 2.97 -0.98 -16.75
N ALA A 115 2.71 -0.72 -18.02
CA ALA A 115 1.55 0.07 -18.40
C ALA A 115 0.31 -0.82 -18.38
N THR A 116 -0.62 -0.49 -17.51
CA THR A 116 -1.92 -1.17 -17.38
C THR A 116 -2.98 -0.41 -18.16
N LEU A 117 -3.72 -1.12 -19.00
CA LEU A 117 -4.89 -0.64 -19.73
C LEU A 117 -6.12 -1.32 -19.14
N ASP A 118 -7.07 -0.54 -18.57
CA ASP A 118 -8.26 -1.08 -17.90
C ASP A 118 -9.48 -0.15 -18.06
N GLY A 119 -10.54 -0.35 -17.26
CA GLY A 119 -11.76 0.46 -17.28
C GLY A 119 -11.72 1.71 -16.41
N LEU A 120 -10.55 2.07 -15.84
CA LEU A 120 -10.35 3.27 -15.05
C LEU A 120 -9.51 4.29 -15.82
N ARG A 121 -9.90 5.56 -15.75
CA ARG A 121 -9.16 6.68 -16.35
C ARG A 121 -7.85 6.94 -15.60
N ALA A 122 -7.01 7.78 -16.17
CA ALA A 122 -5.75 8.21 -15.55
C ALA A 122 -5.91 8.84 -14.16
N ASN A 123 -7.08 9.41 -13.85
CA ASN A 123 -7.41 9.94 -12.52
C ASN A 123 -8.03 8.91 -11.57
N GLY A 124 -8.06 7.64 -11.95
CA GLY A 124 -8.58 6.53 -11.15
C GLY A 124 -10.11 6.40 -11.13
N LEU A 125 -10.85 7.25 -11.83
CA LEU A 125 -12.31 7.12 -11.93
C LEU A 125 -12.70 6.21 -13.09
N PRO A 126 -13.80 5.43 -13.00
CA PRO A 126 -14.26 4.60 -14.09
C PRO A 126 -14.75 5.43 -15.27
N TYR A 127 -14.68 4.87 -16.49
CA TYR A 127 -15.22 5.52 -17.68
C TYR A 127 -16.73 5.70 -17.61
N THR A 128 -17.44 4.70 -17.08
CA THR A 128 -18.89 4.71 -16.93
C THR A 128 -19.24 4.25 -15.52
N PRO A 129 -19.37 5.18 -14.56
CA PRO A 129 -19.76 4.83 -13.21
C PRO A 129 -21.13 4.16 -13.16
N GLY A 130 -21.31 3.18 -12.28
CA GLY A 130 -22.63 2.64 -11.92
C GLY A 130 -23.22 1.57 -12.81
N SER A 131 -22.58 1.21 -13.90
CA SER A 131 -23.09 0.16 -14.79
C SER A 131 -22.05 -0.94 -15.01
N ALA A 132 -22.19 -2.03 -14.27
CA ALA A 132 -21.33 -3.21 -14.40
C ALA A 132 -21.46 -3.93 -15.76
N SER A 133 -22.43 -3.52 -16.61
CA SER A 133 -22.78 -4.22 -17.85
C SER A 133 -22.29 -3.52 -19.11
N ILE A 134 -21.61 -2.38 -19.01
CA ILE A 134 -21.13 -1.65 -20.19
C ILE A 134 -19.73 -2.10 -20.55
N TYR A 135 -19.63 -2.81 -21.66
CA TYR A 135 -18.40 -3.26 -22.30
C TYR A 135 -18.17 -2.48 -23.59
N SER A 136 -17.06 -1.83 -23.71
CA SER A 136 -16.64 -1.06 -24.88
C SER A 136 -15.17 -0.68 -24.75
N ALA A 137 -14.71 0.18 -25.68
CA ALA A 137 -13.37 0.72 -25.63
C ALA A 137 -13.06 1.39 -24.27
N THR A 138 -11.92 1.05 -23.72
CA THR A 138 -11.35 1.55 -22.48
C THR A 138 -10.07 2.36 -22.78
N ASP A 139 -8.93 2.01 -22.22
CA ASP A 139 -7.69 2.75 -22.39
C ASP A 139 -7.07 2.60 -23.78
N THR A 140 -6.33 3.62 -24.18
CA THR A 140 -5.53 3.64 -25.39
C THR A 140 -4.14 4.20 -25.07
N LEU A 141 -3.09 3.54 -25.56
CA LEU A 141 -1.70 3.98 -25.44
C LEU A 141 -1.15 4.23 -26.84
N THR A 142 -0.95 5.50 -27.22
CA THR A 142 -0.52 5.90 -28.56
C THR A 142 0.89 6.51 -28.51
N SER A 143 1.81 6.06 -29.34
CA SER A 143 3.16 6.64 -29.42
C SER A 143 3.14 8.08 -29.92
N GLN A 144 4.14 8.88 -29.52
CA GLN A 144 4.47 10.11 -30.22
C GLN A 144 4.84 9.79 -31.68
N PRO A 145 4.77 10.76 -32.61
CA PRO A 145 5.22 10.57 -33.98
C PRO A 145 6.68 10.07 -34.03
N ILE A 146 6.92 9.07 -34.86
CA ILE A 146 8.25 8.48 -35.09
C ILE A 146 8.60 8.74 -36.56
N ASP A 147 9.76 9.31 -36.83
CA ASP A 147 10.20 9.53 -38.20
C ASP A 147 10.80 8.25 -38.81
N LEU A 148 10.04 7.65 -39.70
CA LEU A 148 10.43 6.49 -40.49
C LEU A 148 10.67 6.82 -41.99
N SER A 149 10.68 8.10 -42.39
CA SER A 149 10.79 8.53 -43.78
C SER A 149 12.12 8.11 -44.45
N GLY A 150 13.18 7.94 -43.64
CA GLY A 150 14.49 7.45 -44.10
C GLY A 150 14.61 5.92 -44.23
N TYR A 151 13.54 5.16 -44.00
CA TYR A 151 13.55 3.70 -43.99
C TYR A 151 12.66 3.12 -45.09
N SER A 152 12.83 1.82 -45.34
CA SER A 152 12.04 1.05 -46.29
C SER A 152 11.86 -0.39 -45.79
N ALA A 153 11.14 -1.24 -46.53
CA ALA A 153 10.99 -2.66 -46.20
C ALA A 153 12.36 -3.39 -46.08
N ALA A 154 13.37 -2.93 -46.85
CA ALA A 154 14.75 -3.48 -46.78
C ALA A 154 15.46 -3.14 -45.45
N SER A 155 15.01 -2.16 -44.72
CA SER A 155 15.59 -1.76 -43.43
C SER A 155 15.25 -2.71 -42.29
N GLN A 156 14.43 -3.74 -42.51
CA GLN A 156 14.07 -4.76 -41.53
C GLN A 156 13.59 -4.14 -40.19
N LEU A 157 12.60 -3.28 -40.30
CA LEU A 157 11.97 -2.67 -39.13
C LEU A 157 11.01 -3.66 -38.44
N TYR A 158 11.21 -3.89 -37.16
CA TYR A 158 10.30 -4.70 -36.32
C TYR A 158 9.93 -3.99 -35.04
N LEU A 159 8.64 -4.04 -34.72
CA LEU A 159 8.11 -3.69 -33.40
C LEU A 159 7.89 -4.98 -32.59
N SER A 160 8.50 -5.07 -31.41
CA SER A 160 8.19 -6.11 -30.43
C SER A 160 7.68 -5.48 -29.15
N TYR A 161 6.88 -6.23 -28.40
CA TYR A 161 6.39 -5.85 -27.07
C TYR A 161 6.02 -7.10 -26.28
N ALA A 162 6.04 -6.97 -24.95
CA ALA A 162 5.49 -7.98 -24.06
C ALA A 162 4.11 -7.53 -23.56
N TRP A 163 3.21 -8.49 -23.40
CA TRP A 163 1.86 -8.23 -22.94
C TRP A 163 1.36 -9.33 -22.00
N GLN A 164 0.41 -8.96 -21.12
CA GLN A 164 -0.25 -9.85 -20.17
C GLN A 164 -1.75 -9.55 -20.17
N ALA A 165 -2.60 -10.58 -20.08
CA ALA A 165 -4.00 -10.45 -19.75
C ALA A 165 -4.21 -10.68 -18.26
N GLY A 166 -4.97 -9.79 -17.60
CA GLY A 166 -5.23 -9.82 -16.17
C GLY A 166 -4.14 -9.15 -15.34
N THR A 167 -4.40 -9.10 -14.04
CA THR A 167 -3.54 -8.50 -13.02
C THR A 167 -3.51 -9.38 -11.77
N LEU A 168 -2.85 -8.93 -10.69
CA LEU A 168 -2.94 -9.57 -9.37
C LEU A 168 -4.40 -9.65 -8.86
N ALA A 169 -5.27 -8.73 -9.29
CA ALA A 169 -6.69 -8.71 -8.92
C ALA A 169 -7.54 -9.74 -9.68
N GLY A 170 -6.99 -10.42 -10.67
CA GLY A 170 -7.66 -11.51 -11.36
C GLY A 170 -7.63 -11.44 -12.89
N ALA A 171 -8.37 -12.37 -13.49
CA ALA A 171 -8.48 -12.52 -14.94
C ALA A 171 -9.52 -11.54 -15.53
N PRO A 172 -9.33 -11.07 -16.78
CA PRO A 172 -10.39 -10.40 -17.52
C PRO A 172 -11.51 -11.38 -17.88
N VAL A 173 -12.69 -10.87 -18.17
CA VAL A 173 -13.82 -11.69 -18.66
C VAL A 173 -13.48 -12.26 -20.05
N ALA A 174 -13.99 -13.45 -20.35
CA ALA A 174 -13.83 -14.01 -21.69
C ALA A 174 -14.58 -13.17 -22.74
N ASN A 175 -13.97 -12.98 -23.89
CA ASN A 175 -14.63 -12.36 -25.04
C ASN A 175 -15.61 -13.37 -25.68
N ASP A 176 -16.89 -13.14 -25.54
CA ASP A 176 -17.94 -13.97 -26.10
C ASP A 176 -18.74 -13.24 -27.22
N GLY A 177 -18.27 -12.07 -27.65
CA GLY A 177 -18.95 -11.24 -28.66
C GLY A 177 -19.98 -10.27 -28.08
N ALA A 178 -20.69 -10.63 -27.01
CA ALA A 178 -21.57 -9.73 -26.26
C ALA A 178 -20.78 -8.89 -25.25
N THR A 179 -19.71 -9.46 -24.75
CA THR A 179 -18.73 -8.82 -23.87
C THR A 179 -17.39 -8.64 -24.59
N PRO A 180 -17.20 -7.56 -25.38
CA PRO A 180 -15.98 -7.36 -26.17
C PRO A 180 -14.79 -7.01 -25.29
N VAL A 181 -14.05 -8.03 -24.84
CA VAL A 181 -12.83 -7.91 -24.03
C VAL A 181 -11.64 -8.33 -24.85
N PHE A 182 -10.82 -7.34 -25.27
CA PHE A 182 -9.67 -7.58 -26.14
C PHE A 182 -8.61 -6.49 -26.02
N LEU A 183 -7.40 -6.84 -26.49
CA LEU A 183 -6.28 -5.92 -26.69
C LEU A 183 -5.86 -5.95 -28.15
N THR A 184 -5.68 -4.78 -28.80
CA THR A 184 -5.22 -4.66 -30.20
C THR A 184 -3.98 -3.83 -30.32
N LEU A 185 -3.15 -4.13 -31.33
CA LEU A 185 -2.09 -3.28 -31.85
C LEU A 185 -2.50 -2.75 -33.23
N GLU A 186 -2.33 -1.46 -33.45
CA GLU A 186 -2.62 -0.78 -34.72
C GLU A 186 -1.46 0.11 -35.15
N PHE A 187 -1.20 0.20 -36.47
CA PHE A 187 -0.22 1.08 -37.09
C PHE A 187 -0.90 2.16 -37.93
N LEU A 188 -0.40 3.40 -37.84
CA LEU A 188 -0.87 4.52 -38.63
C LEU A 188 -0.10 4.56 -39.97
N ASP A 189 -0.81 4.53 -41.09
CA ASP A 189 -0.20 4.72 -42.40
C ASP A 189 -0.15 6.19 -42.83
N ASN A 190 0.50 6.46 -43.96
CA ASN A 190 0.69 7.80 -44.52
C ASN A 190 -0.60 8.45 -45.06
N THR A 191 -1.71 7.69 -45.12
CA THR A 191 -3.05 8.22 -45.44
C THR A 191 -3.83 8.65 -44.22
N GLY A 192 -3.28 8.44 -43.02
CA GLY A 192 -3.92 8.73 -41.74
C GLY A 192 -4.86 7.61 -41.27
N ARG A 193 -4.80 6.43 -41.89
CA ARG A 193 -5.61 5.27 -41.50
C ARG A 193 -4.87 4.40 -40.51
N TRP A 194 -5.59 3.97 -39.45
CA TRP A 194 -5.12 2.98 -38.50
C TRP A 194 -5.40 1.57 -39.01
N ASN A 195 -4.34 0.80 -39.21
CA ASN A 195 -4.40 -0.58 -39.68
C ASN A 195 -4.20 -1.53 -38.49
N ARG A 196 -5.16 -2.44 -38.29
CA ARG A 196 -5.07 -3.45 -37.22
C ARG A 196 -4.00 -4.48 -37.57
N ILE A 197 -3.00 -4.63 -36.71
CA ILE A 197 -1.88 -5.54 -36.90
C ILE A 197 -2.08 -6.84 -36.12
N TRP A 198 -2.62 -6.72 -34.90
CA TRP A 198 -2.80 -7.86 -34.02
C TRP A 198 -3.98 -7.63 -33.07
N THR A 199 -4.60 -8.74 -32.64
CA THR A 199 -5.66 -8.74 -31.62
C THR A 199 -5.52 -9.99 -30.76
N TYR A 200 -5.63 -9.78 -29.47
CA TYR A 200 -5.90 -10.83 -28.50
C TYR A 200 -7.32 -10.68 -27.97
N ASN A 201 -8.13 -11.71 -28.16
CA ASN A 201 -9.45 -11.83 -27.54
C ASN A 201 -9.30 -12.55 -26.20
N SER A 202 -9.85 -12.00 -25.14
CA SER A 202 -9.71 -12.57 -23.81
C SER A 202 -10.34 -13.95 -23.72
N GLU A 203 -9.61 -14.90 -23.14
CA GLU A 203 -10.06 -16.27 -22.86
C GLU A 203 -10.64 -16.42 -21.43
N GLY A 204 -10.79 -15.35 -20.68
CA GLY A 204 -11.23 -15.41 -19.28
C GLY A 204 -10.13 -15.95 -18.33
N LYS A 205 -8.87 -15.78 -18.68
CA LYS A 205 -7.72 -16.30 -17.90
C LYS A 205 -6.63 -15.25 -17.78
N THR A 206 -5.95 -15.25 -16.64
CA THR A 206 -4.69 -14.52 -16.50
C THR A 206 -3.60 -15.24 -17.29
N THR A 207 -2.79 -14.48 -18.03
CA THR A 207 -1.63 -15.01 -18.75
C THR A 207 -0.33 -14.60 -18.05
N ARG A 208 0.78 -15.30 -18.35
CA ARG A 208 2.12 -14.75 -18.14
C ARG A 208 2.41 -13.72 -19.23
N PHE A 209 3.42 -12.87 -19.01
CA PHE A 209 3.90 -12.00 -20.08
C PHE A 209 4.36 -12.82 -21.29
N ARG A 210 3.86 -12.44 -22.47
CA ARG A 210 4.17 -13.05 -23.76
C ARG A 210 4.68 -11.97 -24.70
N GLN A 211 5.73 -12.28 -25.46
CA GLN A 211 6.24 -11.37 -26.47
C GLN A 211 5.51 -11.56 -27.79
N GLN A 212 5.27 -10.45 -28.49
CA GLN A 212 4.87 -10.39 -29.89
C GLN A 212 5.90 -9.57 -30.66
N ILE A 213 6.10 -9.91 -31.94
CA ILE A 213 7.00 -9.19 -32.85
C ILE A 213 6.38 -9.11 -34.25
N PHE A 214 6.38 -7.92 -34.84
CA PHE A 214 5.76 -7.62 -36.12
C PHE A 214 6.67 -6.80 -37.00
N SER A 215 6.79 -7.18 -38.29
CA SER A 215 7.53 -6.40 -39.26
C SER A 215 6.71 -5.21 -39.78
N LEU A 216 7.39 -4.10 -40.00
CA LEU A 216 6.88 -2.96 -40.74
C LEU A 216 7.35 -3.09 -42.19
N SER A 217 6.57 -3.76 -43.04
CA SER A 217 6.96 -4.06 -44.44
C SER A 217 6.16 -3.28 -45.47
N GLN A 218 5.01 -2.70 -45.12
CA GLN A 218 4.16 -1.94 -46.03
C GLN A 218 4.72 -0.53 -46.25
N ALA A 219 4.78 -0.10 -47.52
CA ALA A 219 5.32 1.22 -47.91
C ALA A 219 4.63 2.39 -47.18
N GLY A 220 3.34 2.27 -46.88
CA GLY A 220 2.56 3.27 -46.17
C GLY A 220 3.04 3.57 -44.74
N TYR A 221 3.86 2.75 -44.13
CA TYR A 221 4.39 2.98 -42.79
C TYR A 221 5.66 3.80 -42.74
N PHE A 222 6.37 3.97 -43.88
CA PHE A 222 7.63 4.70 -43.94
C PHE A 222 7.44 6.20 -44.20
N HIS A 223 7.01 6.91 -43.15
CA HIS A 223 6.78 8.36 -43.17
C HIS A 223 7.17 9.03 -41.84
N SER A 224 7.33 10.34 -41.83
CA SER A 224 7.80 11.10 -40.67
C SER A 224 6.80 11.20 -39.52
N GLY A 225 5.56 10.81 -39.75
CA GLY A 225 4.50 10.84 -38.75
C GLY A 225 4.01 9.46 -38.31
N PHE A 226 4.80 8.41 -38.54
CA PHE A 226 4.41 7.05 -38.14
C PHE A 226 4.08 7.01 -36.65
N ARG A 227 3.02 6.27 -36.32
CA ARG A 227 2.63 5.97 -34.93
C ARG A 227 2.13 4.55 -34.84
N PHE A 228 2.27 3.98 -33.66
CA PHE A 228 1.55 2.77 -33.28
C PHE A 228 0.72 3.02 -32.03
N ARG A 229 -0.32 2.23 -31.83
CA ARG A 229 -1.13 2.31 -30.61
C ARG A 229 -1.63 0.95 -30.17
N PHE A 230 -1.76 0.81 -28.85
CA PHE A 230 -2.50 -0.26 -28.21
C PHE A 230 -3.85 0.27 -27.79
N ARG A 231 -4.90 -0.54 -28.03
CA ARG A 231 -6.26 -0.23 -27.59
C ARG A 231 -6.84 -1.41 -26.83
N ALA A 232 -7.38 -1.15 -25.65
CA ALA A 232 -8.11 -2.12 -24.87
C ALA A 232 -9.63 -1.92 -25.02
N SER A 233 -10.35 -3.00 -24.86
CA SER A 233 -11.81 -3.02 -24.71
C SER A 233 -12.16 -3.93 -23.54
N GLY A 234 -13.13 -3.54 -22.74
CA GLY A 234 -13.53 -4.27 -21.56
C GLY A 234 -14.63 -3.56 -20.78
N ASN A 235 -14.79 -3.94 -19.52
CA ASN A 235 -15.71 -3.31 -18.59
C ASN A 235 -15.30 -1.87 -18.31
N ARG A 236 -16.24 -0.93 -18.41
CA ARG A 236 -16.00 0.50 -18.25
C ARG A 236 -16.26 1.04 -16.83
N ALA A 237 -16.70 0.17 -15.93
CA ALA A 237 -17.09 0.54 -14.58
C ALA A 237 -16.07 0.12 -13.51
N SER A 238 -15.01 -0.58 -13.88
CA SER A 238 -14.04 -1.14 -12.93
C SER A 238 -12.70 -1.49 -13.61
N SER A 239 -11.68 -1.83 -12.82
CA SER A 239 -10.39 -2.34 -13.30
C SER A 239 -10.42 -3.82 -13.71
N ARG A 240 -11.59 -4.45 -13.84
CA ARG A 240 -11.74 -5.91 -14.04
C ARG A 240 -10.97 -6.42 -15.25
N ASP A 241 -11.17 -5.79 -16.42
CA ASP A 241 -10.67 -6.29 -17.71
C ASP A 241 -9.39 -5.54 -18.07
N ALA A 242 -8.33 -5.90 -17.39
CA ALA A 242 -7.04 -5.23 -17.50
C ALA A 242 -6.05 -6.00 -18.39
N PHE A 243 -5.20 -5.24 -19.09
CA PHE A 243 -4.08 -5.74 -19.87
C PHE A 243 -2.81 -4.99 -19.46
N GLY A 244 -1.72 -5.73 -19.26
CA GLY A 244 -0.38 -5.18 -19.01
C GLY A 244 0.45 -5.12 -20.28
N LEU A 245 1.19 -4.03 -20.47
CA LEU A 245 2.19 -3.87 -21.53
C LEU A 245 3.55 -3.56 -20.90
N ASP A 246 4.59 -4.17 -21.47
CA ASP A 246 5.97 -3.98 -21.04
C ASP A 246 6.91 -4.17 -22.21
N TYR A 247 8.12 -3.65 -22.12
CA TYR A 247 9.27 -3.92 -23.00
C TYR A 247 8.96 -3.72 -24.48
N ILE A 248 8.52 -2.52 -24.86
CA ILE A 248 8.17 -2.13 -26.24
C ILE A 248 9.42 -1.66 -26.96
N PHE A 249 9.77 -2.30 -28.07
CA PHE A 249 10.99 -2.00 -28.83
C PHE A 249 10.76 -1.98 -30.33
N LEU A 250 10.96 -0.81 -30.97
CA LEU A 250 10.94 -0.64 -32.41
C LEU A 250 12.35 -0.21 -32.88
N ASN A 251 12.94 -0.99 -33.77
CA ASN A 251 14.25 -0.66 -34.37
C ASN A 251 14.40 -1.31 -35.76
N ASN A 252 15.41 -0.84 -36.49
CA ASN A 252 15.84 -1.42 -37.76
C ASN A 252 16.85 -2.58 -37.55
N ASN A 253 17.19 -3.28 -38.63
CA ASN A 253 18.11 -4.43 -38.63
C ASN A 253 17.70 -5.53 -37.65
N ARG A 254 16.40 -5.78 -37.52
CA ARG A 254 15.84 -6.84 -36.70
C ARG A 254 15.22 -7.95 -37.54
N THR A 255 14.95 -9.09 -36.93
CA THR A 255 14.30 -10.25 -37.58
C THR A 255 13.11 -10.73 -36.78
N ALA A 256 12.26 -11.57 -37.39
CA ALA A 256 11.11 -12.16 -36.70
C ALA A 256 11.48 -13.07 -35.51
N SER A 257 12.72 -13.57 -35.49
CA SER A 257 13.23 -14.39 -34.37
C SER A 257 13.99 -13.57 -33.32
N ASP A 258 14.04 -12.25 -33.46
CA ASP A 258 14.71 -11.35 -32.52
C ASP A 258 13.87 -11.19 -31.26
N THR A 259 13.96 -12.18 -30.39
CA THR A 259 13.35 -12.20 -29.06
C THR A 259 14.37 -11.82 -27.99
N THR A 260 15.50 -11.27 -28.39
CA THR A 260 16.67 -11.10 -27.55
C THR A 260 16.73 -9.71 -26.95
N PHE A 261 16.77 -9.69 -25.65
CA PHE A 261 17.13 -8.49 -24.89
C PHE A 261 18.35 -8.85 -24.04
N GLN A 262 19.44 -8.11 -24.25
CA GLN A 262 20.61 -8.18 -23.37
C GLN A 262 20.31 -7.31 -22.15
N ASP A 263 19.48 -7.85 -21.28
CA ASP A 263 18.96 -7.12 -20.14
C ASP A 263 18.77 -8.07 -18.95
N ILE A 264 19.26 -7.66 -17.80
CA ILE A 264 19.01 -8.29 -16.50
C ILE A 264 18.34 -7.26 -15.60
N ALA A 265 17.04 -7.36 -15.48
CA ALA A 265 16.20 -6.35 -14.89
C ALA A 265 15.71 -6.74 -13.49
N THR A 266 15.62 -5.76 -12.59
CA THR A 266 14.74 -5.89 -11.42
C THR A 266 13.29 -5.92 -11.88
N SER A 267 12.50 -6.87 -11.39
CA SER A 267 11.13 -7.07 -11.86
C SER A 267 10.06 -6.62 -10.87
N ARG A 268 10.38 -6.57 -9.59
CA ARG A 268 9.47 -6.09 -8.53
C ARG A 268 10.15 -5.07 -7.64
N GLY A 269 9.34 -4.29 -6.92
CA GLY A 269 9.81 -3.49 -5.80
C GLY A 269 10.40 -4.37 -4.69
N LEU A 270 11.18 -3.79 -3.79
CA LEU A 270 11.60 -4.48 -2.57
C LEU A 270 10.38 -4.85 -1.72
N SER A 271 10.42 -5.99 -1.05
CA SER A 271 9.46 -6.35 0.00
C SER A 271 9.50 -5.33 1.15
N SER A 272 8.64 -5.47 2.15
CA SER A 272 8.71 -4.55 3.30
C SER A 272 10.04 -4.66 4.05
N PRO A 273 10.70 -3.54 4.38
CA PRO A 273 11.86 -3.53 5.26
C PRO A 273 11.55 -3.92 6.71
N LEU A 274 10.27 -3.90 7.12
CA LEU A 274 9.80 -4.45 8.38
C LEU A 274 9.30 -5.88 8.19
N GLN A 275 9.49 -6.72 9.19
CA GLN A 275 9.11 -8.14 9.12
C GLN A 275 7.60 -8.34 9.14
N ASN A 276 6.88 -7.62 10.01
CA ASN A 276 5.46 -7.85 10.26
C ASN A 276 4.55 -6.70 9.83
N TYR A 277 5.12 -5.57 9.43
CA TYR A 277 4.41 -4.34 9.08
C TYR A 277 5.00 -3.70 7.84
N THR A 278 4.29 -2.79 7.22
CA THR A 278 4.82 -1.90 6.18
C THR A 278 5.20 -0.53 6.74
N ALA A 279 4.53 -0.13 7.84
CA ALA A 279 4.87 1.04 8.65
C ALA A 279 4.57 0.75 10.12
N MET A 280 5.31 1.39 11.02
CA MET A 280 5.05 1.32 12.46
C MET A 280 5.41 2.63 13.15
N PRO A 281 4.85 2.91 14.36
CA PRO A 281 5.22 4.11 15.10
C PRO A 281 6.71 4.15 15.45
N ALA A 282 7.34 5.30 15.22
CA ALA A 282 8.77 5.47 15.47
C ALA A 282 9.18 5.12 16.91
N TRP A 283 8.35 5.50 17.89
CA TRP A 283 8.59 5.20 19.30
C TRP A 283 8.34 3.74 19.69
N GLN A 284 7.54 3.02 18.92
CA GLN A 284 7.32 1.57 19.08
C GLN A 284 8.53 0.80 18.49
N TYR A 285 9.04 1.26 17.34
CA TYR A 285 10.29 0.74 16.78
C TYR A 285 11.43 0.88 17.79
N ALA A 286 11.62 2.07 18.37
CA ALA A 286 12.65 2.34 19.35
C ALA A 286 12.51 1.53 20.66
N ALA A 287 11.29 1.14 21.03
CA ALA A 287 10.99 0.35 22.22
C ALA A 287 11.03 -1.16 21.99
N SER A 288 11.17 -1.63 20.75
CA SER A 288 11.16 -3.05 20.41
C SER A 288 12.38 -3.77 20.98
N ALA A 289 12.16 -4.83 21.75
CA ALA A 289 13.24 -5.62 22.36
C ALA A 289 14.09 -6.37 21.31
N ALA A 290 13.44 -6.81 20.20
CA ALA A 290 14.11 -7.38 19.04
C ALA A 290 13.92 -6.44 17.83
N SER A 291 14.89 -6.44 16.91
CA SER A 291 14.79 -5.61 15.70
C SER A 291 13.55 -5.98 14.87
N PRO A 292 12.65 -5.03 14.61
CA PRO A 292 11.51 -5.26 13.74
C PRO A 292 11.86 -5.35 12.25
N LEU A 293 13.13 -5.09 11.88
CA LEU A 293 13.59 -5.14 10.49
C LEU A 293 13.54 -6.56 9.91
N ASN A 294 13.27 -6.63 8.63
CA ASN A 294 13.09 -7.88 7.90
C ASN A 294 14.44 -8.60 7.68
N PRO A 295 14.62 -9.83 8.19
CA PRO A 295 15.83 -10.62 7.96
C PRO A 295 15.97 -11.12 6.52
N ALA A 296 14.90 -11.04 5.72
CA ALA A 296 14.85 -11.52 4.34
C ALA A 296 14.20 -10.45 3.42
N LEU A 297 14.72 -9.23 3.48
CA LEU A 297 14.33 -8.16 2.55
C LEU A 297 14.73 -8.56 1.14
N MET A 298 13.77 -8.63 0.20
CA MET A 298 14.00 -9.24 -1.11
C MET A 298 13.35 -8.46 -2.26
N THR A 299 13.86 -8.72 -3.45
CA THR A 299 13.26 -8.42 -4.75
C THR A 299 13.44 -9.59 -5.70
N THR A 300 12.91 -9.49 -6.90
CA THR A 300 13.10 -10.47 -7.96
C THR A 300 13.82 -9.86 -9.17
N VAL A 301 14.62 -10.68 -9.83
CA VAL A 301 15.43 -10.32 -11.00
C VAL A 301 15.11 -11.28 -12.14
N ASN A 302 15.02 -10.76 -13.35
CA ASN A 302 14.85 -11.53 -14.59
C ASN A 302 16.11 -11.41 -15.44
N ASN A 303 16.55 -12.51 -16.03
CA ASN A 303 17.51 -12.50 -17.13
C ASN A 303 16.73 -12.64 -18.45
N LEU A 304 16.65 -11.57 -19.22
CA LEU A 304 15.88 -11.51 -20.46
C LEU A 304 16.65 -12.10 -21.67
N LEU A 305 17.92 -12.45 -21.50
CA LEU A 305 18.70 -13.12 -22.51
C LEU A 305 18.05 -14.45 -22.98
N PRO A 306 17.92 -14.71 -24.26
CA PRO A 306 17.23 -15.89 -24.79
C PRO A 306 18.03 -17.18 -24.68
N SER A 307 19.35 -17.08 -24.61
CA SER A 307 20.30 -18.21 -24.55
C SER A 307 21.67 -17.71 -24.10
N GLY A 308 22.55 -18.62 -23.79
CA GLY A 308 23.93 -18.34 -23.40
C GLY A 308 24.30 -18.95 -22.06
N ASN A 309 25.52 -18.71 -21.65
CA ASN A 309 26.01 -19.09 -20.33
C ASN A 309 25.31 -18.26 -19.24
N PRO A 310 25.26 -18.76 -18.00
CA PRO A 310 24.79 -17.97 -16.88
C PRO A 310 25.54 -16.64 -16.80
N THR A 311 24.79 -15.54 -16.69
CA THR A 311 25.37 -14.19 -16.58
C THR A 311 25.74 -13.92 -15.13
N PRO A 312 27.00 -13.65 -14.81
CA PRO A 312 27.40 -13.24 -13.47
C PRO A 312 26.89 -11.83 -13.19
N ILE A 313 26.23 -11.66 -12.07
CA ILE A 313 25.81 -10.35 -11.55
C ILE A 313 26.28 -10.18 -10.12
N SER A 314 26.43 -8.95 -9.71
CA SER A 314 26.52 -8.57 -8.29
C SER A 314 25.48 -7.51 -7.94
N TRP A 315 25.25 -7.30 -6.66
CA TRP A 315 24.33 -6.27 -6.18
C TRP A 315 24.80 -5.64 -4.90
N LEU A 316 24.37 -4.40 -4.72
CA LEU A 316 24.58 -3.60 -3.53
C LEU A 316 23.25 -3.07 -3.03
N GLY A 317 22.93 -3.39 -1.77
CA GLY A 317 21.76 -2.82 -1.08
C GLY A 317 22.18 -1.76 -0.07
N THR A 318 21.62 -0.55 -0.20
CA THR A 318 21.89 0.57 0.71
C THR A 318 20.59 1.07 1.34
N VAL A 319 20.71 1.66 2.53
CA VAL A 319 19.64 2.40 3.19
C VAL A 319 20.09 3.81 3.51
N ARG A 320 19.22 4.79 3.32
CA ARG A 320 19.46 6.19 3.71
C ARG A 320 18.22 6.83 4.31
N GLU A 321 18.42 7.71 5.26
CA GLU A 321 17.35 8.54 5.80
C GLU A 321 17.01 9.68 4.82
N LEU A 322 15.70 9.86 4.55
CA LEU A 322 15.21 10.89 3.65
C LEU A 322 14.79 12.17 4.37
N SER A 323 14.53 12.09 5.69
CA SER A 323 14.00 13.21 6.46
C SER A 323 15.09 14.23 6.82
N THR A 324 16.25 13.75 7.23
CA THR A 324 17.38 14.61 7.68
C THR A 324 18.66 14.38 6.88
N GLY A 325 18.76 13.26 6.15
CA GLY A 325 19.98 12.87 5.43
C GLY A 325 21.12 12.38 6.32
N GLY A 326 20.89 12.30 7.63
CA GLY A 326 21.94 12.04 8.63
C GLY A 326 22.35 10.57 8.80
N PHE A 327 21.66 9.63 8.15
CA PHE A 327 21.93 8.20 8.26
C PHE A 327 22.04 7.53 6.88
N GLY A 328 23.06 6.67 6.76
CA GLY A 328 23.25 5.79 5.62
C GLY A 328 23.96 4.49 6.04
N GLY A 329 23.64 3.39 5.36
CA GLY A 329 24.23 2.08 5.63
C GLY A 329 24.09 1.13 4.47
N THR A 330 24.88 0.05 4.47
CA THR A 330 24.77 -1.06 3.54
C THR A 330 24.07 -2.22 4.26
N TRP A 331 22.96 -2.71 3.69
CA TRP A 331 22.19 -3.82 4.27
C TRP A 331 22.43 -5.15 3.57
N VAL A 332 22.97 -5.16 2.34
CA VAL A 332 23.36 -6.38 1.63
C VAL A 332 24.42 -6.08 0.56
N THR A 333 25.31 -7.02 0.35
CA THR A 333 26.13 -7.21 -0.86
C THR A 333 26.05 -8.66 -1.25
N GLY A 334 26.03 -8.96 -2.55
CA GLY A 334 25.99 -10.34 -3.01
C GLY A 334 26.35 -10.46 -4.48
N ASN A 335 26.52 -11.69 -4.92
CA ASN A 335 26.72 -12.02 -6.33
C ASN A 335 26.22 -13.43 -6.60
N GLN A 336 25.75 -13.67 -7.81
CA GLN A 336 25.45 -15.01 -8.33
C GLN A 336 25.35 -14.98 -9.85
N PRO A 337 25.60 -16.12 -10.54
CA PRO A 337 25.25 -16.26 -11.94
C PRO A 337 23.76 -16.49 -12.11
N ILE A 338 23.12 -15.81 -13.06
CA ILE A 338 21.72 -15.99 -13.42
C ILE A 338 21.61 -16.64 -14.79
N LEU A 339 20.91 -17.77 -14.87
CA LEU A 339 20.69 -18.50 -16.12
C LEU A 339 19.95 -17.63 -17.14
N ALA A 340 20.29 -17.76 -18.42
CA ALA A 340 19.51 -17.16 -19.50
C ALA A 340 18.03 -17.59 -19.40
N ARG A 341 17.10 -16.68 -19.68
CA ARG A 341 15.64 -16.85 -19.54
C ARG A 341 15.15 -17.10 -18.10
N ALA A 342 16.01 -17.03 -17.09
CA ALA A 342 15.55 -17.15 -15.71
C ALA A 342 14.60 -16.01 -15.35
N ARG A 343 13.50 -16.34 -14.68
CA ARG A 343 12.45 -15.40 -14.26
C ARG A 343 12.24 -15.45 -12.77
N GLN A 344 11.93 -14.30 -12.17
CA GLN A 344 11.60 -14.14 -10.77
C GLN A 344 12.66 -14.77 -9.83
N VAL A 345 13.95 -14.63 -10.18
CA VAL A 345 15.06 -15.08 -9.34
C VAL A 345 15.11 -14.17 -8.11
N VAL A 346 15.02 -14.76 -6.93
CA VAL A 346 15.01 -14.00 -5.66
C VAL A 346 16.44 -13.52 -5.35
N VAL A 347 16.55 -12.23 -5.08
CA VAL A 347 17.72 -11.58 -4.50
C VAL A 347 17.31 -11.02 -3.16
N SER A 348 17.99 -11.41 -2.09
CA SER A 348 17.62 -11.05 -0.72
C SER A 348 18.82 -10.70 0.16
N GLY A 349 18.54 -10.03 1.27
CA GLY A 349 19.51 -9.72 2.30
C GLY A 349 18.84 -9.38 3.64
N ASP A 350 19.63 -9.28 4.68
CA ASP A 350 19.15 -9.01 6.02
C ASP A 350 19.16 -7.49 6.29
N ALA A 351 17.99 -6.86 6.37
CA ALA A 351 17.89 -5.43 6.68
C ALA A 351 18.44 -5.07 8.07
N ARG A 352 18.55 -6.04 8.98
CA ARG A 352 19.08 -5.84 10.35
C ARG A 352 20.57 -5.56 10.38
N THR A 353 21.31 -5.84 9.30
CA THR A 353 22.74 -5.54 9.19
C THR A 353 23.03 -4.04 9.14
N ALA A 354 22.01 -3.23 8.80
CA ALA A 354 22.05 -1.76 8.87
C ALA A 354 20.95 -1.26 9.82
N PRO A 355 21.11 -1.41 11.14
CA PRO A 355 20.09 -1.05 12.12
C PRO A 355 19.80 0.46 12.06
N LEU A 356 18.52 0.82 12.05
CA LEU A 356 18.10 2.22 11.99
C LEU A 356 18.27 2.87 13.37
N PRO A 357 18.65 4.15 13.42
CA PRO A 357 18.70 4.91 14.65
C PRO A 357 17.34 4.97 15.36
N ALA A 358 17.35 4.86 16.69
CA ALA A 358 16.14 5.08 17.48
C ALA A 358 15.64 6.51 17.30
N ALA A 359 14.35 6.68 17.05
CA ALA A 359 13.71 7.98 16.91
C ALA A 359 12.37 8.01 17.63
N SER A 360 12.03 9.14 18.22
CA SER A 360 10.72 9.39 18.86
C SER A 360 9.72 10.08 17.93
N THR A 361 10.18 10.56 16.79
CA THR A 361 9.40 11.28 15.77
C THR A 361 9.47 10.56 14.44
N THR A 362 8.50 10.82 13.58
CA THR A 362 8.40 10.25 12.24
C THR A 362 9.71 10.39 11.46
N ARG A 363 10.13 9.30 10.82
CA ARG A 363 11.31 9.22 9.95
C ARG A 363 10.97 8.44 8.69
N ARG A 364 11.62 8.79 7.59
CA ARG A 364 11.52 8.06 6.32
C ARG A 364 12.91 7.59 5.90
N TYR A 365 12.98 6.32 5.52
CA TYR A 365 14.20 5.67 5.05
C TYR A 365 13.95 5.07 3.68
N ARG A 366 14.91 5.21 2.78
CA ARG A 366 14.89 4.54 1.49
C ARG A 366 15.87 3.37 1.48
N TYR A 367 15.35 2.19 1.31
CA TYR A 367 16.10 0.99 0.99
C TYR A 367 16.20 0.90 -0.53
N THR A 368 17.41 0.76 -1.04
CA THR A 368 17.70 0.63 -2.47
C THR A 368 18.50 -0.64 -2.69
N LEU A 369 18.23 -1.36 -3.76
CA LEU A 369 19.07 -2.43 -4.28
C LEU A 369 19.41 -2.09 -5.73
N ALA A 370 20.70 -2.06 -6.05
CA ALA A 370 21.23 -1.82 -7.38
C ALA A 370 22.01 -3.04 -7.86
N LEU A 371 21.72 -3.49 -9.06
CA LEU A 371 22.44 -4.54 -9.76
C LEU A 371 23.68 -3.96 -10.44
N GLN A 372 24.69 -4.80 -10.62
CA GLN A 372 25.86 -4.58 -11.47
C GLN A 372 25.88 -5.74 -12.49
N THR A 373 25.35 -5.45 -13.64
CA THR A 373 25.06 -6.45 -14.71
C THR A 373 26.13 -6.47 -15.79
N ASN A 374 27.04 -5.48 -15.79
CA ASN A 374 28.00 -5.20 -16.87
C ASN A 374 27.33 -4.85 -18.22
N GLU A 375 26.07 -4.45 -18.19
CA GLU A 375 25.37 -3.92 -19.36
C GLU A 375 25.91 -2.55 -19.72
N THR A 376 25.93 -2.25 -21.03
CA THR A 376 26.39 -0.97 -21.55
C THR A 376 25.28 -0.19 -22.26
N ASN A 377 24.11 -0.81 -22.46
CA ASN A 377 22.99 -0.17 -23.14
C ASN A 377 22.28 0.82 -22.20
N PRO A 378 22.34 2.14 -22.46
CA PRO A 378 21.73 3.13 -21.60
C PRO A 378 20.19 3.03 -21.53
N LEU A 379 19.55 2.28 -22.44
CA LEU A 379 18.12 2.09 -22.47
C LEU A 379 17.63 1.10 -21.40
N THR A 380 18.47 0.11 -21.02
CA THR A 380 18.15 -0.94 -20.05
C THR A 380 18.64 -0.64 -18.63
N LEU A 381 19.71 0.16 -18.47
CA LEU A 381 20.27 0.50 -17.16
C LEU A 381 19.27 1.07 -16.10
N PRO A 382 18.19 1.80 -16.45
CA PRO A 382 17.25 2.29 -15.45
C PRO A 382 16.53 1.18 -14.65
N ASN A 383 16.35 -0.01 -15.22
CA ASN A 383 15.69 -1.14 -14.56
C ASN A 383 16.64 -1.99 -13.69
N ASP A 384 17.95 -1.69 -13.68
CA ASP A 384 18.96 -2.34 -12.84
C ASP A 384 18.80 -2.03 -11.33
N SER A 385 17.89 -1.15 -10.96
CA SER A 385 17.72 -0.79 -9.56
C SER A 385 16.27 -0.76 -9.13
N THR A 386 16.03 -1.09 -7.88
CA THR A 386 14.74 -0.97 -7.23
C THR A 386 14.87 -0.36 -5.84
N TYR A 387 13.79 0.22 -5.33
CA TYR A 387 13.78 0.78 -3.98
C TYR A 387 12.44 0.59 -3.30
N ARG A 388 12.45 0.74 -1.98
CA ARG A 388 11.26 0.90 -1.15
C ARG A 388 11.51 1.89 -0.03
N ASP A 389 10.52 2.75 0.20
CA ASP A 389 10.53 3.66 1.32
C ASP A 389 9.90 2.98 2.53
N LEU A 390 10.56 3.06 3.67
CA LEU A 390 10.04 2.69 4.98
C LEU A 390 9.63 3.97 5.72
N GLU A 391 8.43 3.97 6.26
CA GLU A 391 7.96 5.03 7.14
C GLU A 391 7.89 4.54 8.59
N LEU A 392 8.74 5.09 9.45
CA LEU A 392 8.53 5.05 10.90
C LEU A 392 7.62 6.24 11.23
N ALA A 393 6.33 5.97 11.36
CA ALA A 393 5.26 6.96 11.38
C ALA A 393 4.68 7.21 12.79
N ASP A 394 3.39 7.49 12.87
CA ASP A 394 2.56 7.46 14.08
C ASP A 394 1.47 6.37 14.00
N TYR A 395 1.58 5.43 13.05
CA TYR A 395 0.59 4.37 12.85
C TYR A 395 1.24 3.02 12.53
N TYR A 396 0.51 1.94 12.79
CA TYR A 396 0.81 0.61 12.26
C TYR A 396 0.05 0.39 10.95
N ALA A 397 0.74 -0.13 9.94
CA ALA A 397 0.17 -0.55 8.66
C ALA A 397 0.68 -1.93 8.24
N PHE A 398 -0.18 -2.67 7.54
CA PHE A 398 0.16 -3.90 6.84
C PHE A 398 0.17 -3.72 5.32
N ASP A 399 -0.55 -2.71 4.83
CA ASP A 399 -0.64 -2.27 3.44
C ASP A 399 0.47 -1.27 3.10
N ASP A 400 0.78 -1.10 1.81
CA ASP A 400 1.77 -0.13 1.34
C ASP A 400 1.19 1.24 0.95
N GLY A 401 -0.11 1.41 1.11
CA GLY A 401 -0.83 2.65 0.78
C GLY A 401 -1.49 2.62 -0.59
N THR A 402 -1.36 1.51 -1.35
CA THR A 402 -2.03 1.30 -2.63
C THR A 402 -2.99 0.11 -2.56
N ALA A 403 -4.04 0.15 -3.37
CA ALA A 403 -5.00 -0.94 -3.48
C ALA A 403 -4.95 -1.53 -4.89
N GLU A 404 -4.94 -2.85 -5.01
CA GLU A 404 -5.08 -3.56 -6.28
C GLU A 404 -6.49 -4.11 -6.46
N SER A 405 -7.22 -4.24 -5.35
CA SER A 405 -8.60 -4.73 -5.29
C SER A 405 -9.34 -4.11 -4.12
N PHE A 406 -10.59 -4.51 -3.91
CA PHE A 406 -11.32 -4.15 -2.70
C PHE A 406 -11.97 -5.36 -2.05
N LEU A 407 -12.28 -5.23 -0.77
CA LEU A 407 -13.06 -6.21 -0.01
C LEU A 407 -14.22 -5.50 0.70
N THR A 408 -15.38 -6.18 0.77
CA THR A 408 -16.53 -5.75 1.54
C THR A 408 -16.79 -6.72 2.68
N LEU A 409 -17.40 -6.23 3.78
CA LEU A 409 -17.95 -7.12 4.79
C LEU A 409 -19.02 -8.02 4.16
N PRO A 410 -19.17 -9.28 4.63
CA PRO A 410 -20.26 -10.12 4.20
C PRO A 410 -21.62 -9.49 4.52
N ALA A 411 -22.46 -9.35 3.51
CA ALA A 411 -23.79 -8.76 3.66
C ALA A 411 -24.68 -9.59 4.58
N GLN A 412 -25.37 -8.90 5.50
CA GLN A 412 -26.40 -9.48 6.37
C GLN A 412 -27.68 -8.68 6.25
N SER A 413 -28.79 -9.35 6.08
CA SER A 413 -30.10 -8.68 5.90
C SER A 413 -30.60 -8.05 7.18
N THR A 414 -30.30 -8.63 8.33
CA THR A 414 -30.72 -8.17 9.66
C THR A 414 -29.65 -8.51 10.69
N GLY A 415 -29.65 -7.84 11.85
CA GLY A 415 -28.81 -8.21 12.99
C GLY A 415 -27.78 -7.16 13.40
N PRO A 416 -26.92 -7.50 14.38
CA PRO A 416 -25.90 -6.60 14.91
C PRO A 416 -24.80 -6.28 13.90
N VAL A 417 -23.94 -5.33 14.27
CA VAL A 417 -22.78 -4.94 13.46
C VAL A 417 -21.86 -6.14 13.21
N THR A 418 -21.48 -6.35 11.95
CA THR A 418 -20.44 -7.29 11.56
C THR A 418 -19.11 -6.54 11.46
N TYR A 419 -18.02 -7.14 11.97
CA TYR A 419 -16.71 -6.50 11.97
C TYR A 419 -15.65 -7.35 11.28
N PHE A 420 -14.74 -6.70 10.57
CA PHE A 420 -13.39 -7.22 10.32
C PHE A 420 -12.42 -6.69 11.39
N ALA A 421 -11.46 -7.52 11.81
CA ALA A 421 -10.43 -7.11 12.74
C ALA A 421 -9.06 -7.70 12.41
N TYR A 422 -8.00 -6.94 12.76
CA TYR A 422 -6.60 -7.33 12.66
C TYR A 422 -5.89 -7.25 14.00
N PRO A 423 -4.96 -8.19 14.31
CA PRO A 423 -4.08 -8.12 15.45
C PRO A 423 -2.96 -7.10 15.22
N ILE A 424 -2.61 -6.37 16.27
CA ILE A 424 -1.43 -5.52 16.36
C ILE A 424 -0.70 -5.87 17.65
N VAL A 425 0.63 -5.83 17.62
CA VAL A 425 1.47 -6.06 18.80
C VAL A 425 2.26 -4.80 19.09
N ALA A 426 1.94 -4.14 20.19
CA ALA A 426 2.67 -2.98 20.66
C ALA A 426 3.91 -3.42 21.47
N ALA A 427 5.07 -2.83 21.18
CA ALA A 427 6.32 -3.08 21.90
C ALA A 427 6.32 -2.42 23.30
N LYS A 428 5.58 -1.33 23.45
CA LYS A 428 5.30 -0.68 24.73
C LYS A 428 3.83 -0.27 24.79
N ASN A 429 3.34 -0.06 26.02
CA ASN A 429 2.00 0.47 26.21
C ASN A 429 1.79 1.78 25.42
N ASP A 430 0.59 1.94 24.85
CA ASP A 430 0.25 3.06 23.97
C ASP A 430 -1.26 3.33 23.94
N GLN A 431 -1.77 4.23 23.08
CA GLN A 431 -3.20 4.47 22.85
C GLN A 431 -3.49 4.51 21.36
N VAL A 432 -4.57 3.92 20.98
CA VAL A 432 -5.16 4.11 19.65
C VAL A 432 -5.96 5.40 19.65
N LYS A 433 -5.55 6.40 18.86
CA LYS A 433 -6.29 7.67 18.73
C LYS A 433 -7.32 7.65 17.60
N ALA A 434 -7.05 6.86 16.54
CA ALA A 434 -7.94 6.72 15.40
C ALA A 434 -7.71 5.40 14.68
N ILE A 435 -8.69 4.94 13.92
CA ILE A 435 -8.53 3.91 12.90
C ILE A 435 -8.63 4.59 11.54
N ARG A 436 -7.62 4.37 10.71
CA ARG A 436 -7.47 4.93 9.37
C ARG A 436 -7.87 3.87 8.35
N LEU A 437 -8.81 4.20 7.47
CA LEU A 437 -9.39 3.29 6.48
C LEU A 437 -9.27 3.87 5.08
N ALA A 438 -9.14 3.02 4.06
CA ALA A 438 -9.11 3.40 2.66
C ALA A 438 -10.40 2.97 1.94
N PRO A 439 -11.48 3.75 1.97
CA PRO A 439 -12.71 3.44 1.25
C PRO A 439 -12.51 3.56 -0.26
N ILE A 440 -13.08 2.62 -1.02
CA ILE A 440 -13.02 2.55 -2.48
C ILE A 440 -14.41 2.73 -3.05
N PHE A 441 -14.76 3.94 -3.43
CA PHE A 441 -16.01 4.19 -4.12
C PHE A 441 -15.86 5.18 -5.26
N ASN A 442 -16.73 5.03 -6.25
CA ASN A 442 -16.95 5.98 -7.29
C ASN A 442 -18.14 6.87 -6.90
N ASN A 443 -18.01 8.16 -7.12
CA ASN A 443 -19.13 9.08 -6.98
C ASN A 443 -20.10 8.86 -8.15
N ILE A 444 -21.14 8.08 -7.93
CA ILE A 444 -22.22 7.91 -8.90
C ILE A 444 -23.36 8.85 -8.49
N PRO A 445 -23.77 9.80 -9.36
CA PRO A 445 -24.92 10.63 -9.08
C PRO A 445 -26.17 9.79 -8.83
N LEU A 446 -26.95 10.13 -7.79
CA LEU A 446 -28.28 9.60 -7.58
C LEU A 446 -29.11 9.79 -8.87
N GLY A 447 -29.72 8.75 -9.38
CA GLY A 447 -30.51 8.76 -10.62
C GLY A 447 -29.84 8.10 -11.82
N GLN A 448 -28.56 7.74 -11.73
CA GLN A 448 -27.86 6.96 -12.78
C GLN A 448 -27.65 5.49 -12.40
N GLY A 449 -28.44 4.96 -11.47
CA GLY A 449 -28.38 3.55 -11.05
C GLY A 449 -27.18 3.22 -10.14
N GLY A 450 -26.46 4.22 -9.66
CA GLY A 450 -25.34 4.03 -8.77
C GLY A 450 -25.71 3.99 -7.29
N GLU A 451 -24.87 3.34 -6.53
CA GLU A 451 -24.97 3.28 -5.07
C GLU A 451 -24.42 4.58 -4.47
N ASN A 452 -25.25 5.27 -3.69
CA ASN A 452 -24.81 6.45 -2.97
C ASN A 452 -24.22 6.06 -1.62
N PHE A 453 -22.91 6.15 -1.51
CA PHE A 453 -22.18 5.92 -0.25
C PHE A 453 -22.09 7.19 0.63
N GLN A 454 -22.74 8.27 0.25
CA GLN A 454 -22.74 9.52 1.03
C GLN A 454 -23.44 9.31 2.38
N ASN A 455 -22.87 9.93 3.41
CA ASN A 455 -23.41 9.89 4.79
C ASN A 455 -23.54 8.47 5.37
N ARG A 456 -22.83 7.48 4.82
CA ARG A 456 -22.77 6.15 5.42
C ARG A 456 -21.98 6.16 6.71
N SER A 457 -22.56 5.54 7.72
CA SER A 457 -21.90 5.35 9.00
C SER A 457 -20.97 4.14 8.93
N ILE A 458 -19.78 4.30 9.46
CA ILE A 458 -18.82 3.23 9.76
C ILE A 458 -18.60 3.19 11.26
N THR A 459 -18.54 2.00 11.84
CA THR A 459 -18.16 1.81 13.23
C THR A 459 -16.76 1.22 13.28
N VAL A 460 -15.83 1.91 13.95
CA VAL A 460 -14.52 1.37 14.26
C VAL A 460 -14.46 0.93 15.70
N ALA A 461 -13.63 -0.06 16.00
CA ALA A 461 -13.53 -0.60 17.34
C ALA A 461 -12.12 -1.13 17.65
N VAL A 462 -11.79 -1.16 18.94
CA VAL A 462 -10.56 -1.73 19.49
C VAL A 462 -10.92 -2.82 20.50
N TRP A 463 -10.23 -3.97 20.45
CA TRP A 463 -10.42 -5.06 21.40
C TRP A 463 -9.11 -5.45 22.07
N ALA A 464 -9.22 -5.92 23.33
CA ALA A 464 -8.13 -6.60 24.00
C ALA A 464 -7.93 -8.01 23.39
N ASP A 465 -6.73 -8.57 23.59
CA ASP A 465 -6.46 -9.97 23.27
C ASP A 465 -7.17 -10.91 24.24
N ASP A 466 -7.86 -11.90 23.71
CA ASP A 466 -8.43 -13.03 24.43
C ASP A 466 -7.87 -14.33 23.82
N ASN A 467 -6.72 -14.77 24.33
CA ASN A 467 -6.08 -16.02 23.91
C ASN A 467 -5.83 -16.11 22.39
N GLY A 468 -5.34 -15.02 21.78
CA GLY A 468 -4.96 -14.97 20.36
C GLY A 468 -6.12 -14.63 19.42
N LYS A 469 -7.25 -14.20 19.93
CA LYS A 469 -8.41 -13.67 19.19
C LYS A 469 -8.93 -12.39 19.85
N PRO A 470 -9.72 -11.56 19.12
CA PRO A 470 -10.34 -10.40 19.74
C PRO A 470 -11.31 -10.80 20.86
N GLY A 471 -11.33 -10.06 21.95
CA GLY A 471 -12.34 -10.22 23.01
C GLY A 471 -13.77 -10.02 22.49
N THR A 472 -14.76 -10.55 23.18
CA THR A 472 -16.18 -10.43 22.78
C THR A 472 -16.71 -9.00 22.91
N THR A 473 -16.19 -8.25 23.89
CA THR A 473 -16.57 -6.84 24.14
C THR A 473 -15.43 -5.94 23.69
N PRO A 474 -15.68 -4.92 22.85
CA PRO A 474 -14.65 -3.96 22.48
C PRO A 474 -14.27 -3.08 23.67
N LEU A 475 -12.99 -2.69 23.76
CA LEU A 475 -12.49 -1.67 24.68
C LEU A 475 -13.14 -0.30 24.41
N ALA A 476 -13.35 0.00 23.14
CA ALA A 476 -14.07 1.19 22.69
C ALA A 476 -14.60 1.00 21.27
N THR A 477 -15.67 1.72 20.98
CA THR A 477 -16.24 1.87 19.63
C THR A 477 -16.41 3.34 19.30
N GLN A 478 -16.28 3.68 18.03
CA GLN A 478 -16.54 5.02 17.52
C GLN A 478 -17.23 4.93 16.17
N THR A 479 -18.30 5.70 16.00
CA THR A 479 -18.98 5.81 14.70
C THR A 479 -18.50 7.06 13.98
N GLY A 480 -18.08 6.90 12.72
CA GLY A 480 -17.77 7.97 11.80
C GLY A 480 -18.77 8.03 10.66
N VAL A 481 -18.88 9.18 10.02
CA VAL A 481 -19.72 9.38 8.83
C VAL A 481 -18.85 9.80 7.67
N LEU A 482 -18.99 9.10 6.54
CA LEU A 482 -18.33 9.47 5.29
C LEU A 482 -19.09 10.62 4.63
N THR A 483 -18.43 11.75 4.44
CA THR A 483 -19.00 12.92 3.79
C THR A 483 -18.60 13.01 2.31
N ASN A 484 -19.35 13.76 1.51
CA ASN A 484 -19.09 13.97 0.07
C ASN A 484 -17.68 14.45 -0.26
N THR A 485 -17.09 15.26 0.61
CA THR A 485 -15.74 15.81 0.43
C THR A 485 -14.67 14.73 0.41
N LEU A 486 -14.92 13.59 1.03
CA LEU A 486 -14.00 12.44 1.07
C LEU A 486 -14.07 11.58 -0.20
N MET A 487 -15.09 11.79 -1.05
CA MET A 487 -15.39 10.94 -2.20
C MET A 487 -14.95 11.53 -3.56
N ALA A 488 -14.75 12.84 -3.64
CA ALA A 488 -14.62 13.55 -4.92
C ALA A 488 -13.19 13.73 -5.45
N ALA A 489 -12.17 13.29 -4.84
CA ALA A 489 -10.72 13.37 -5.10
C ALA A 489 -9.99 13.56 -3.76
N GLY A 490 -10.58 13.02 -2.72
CA GLY A 490 -10.07 13.10 -1.36
C GLY A 490 -8.83 12.22 -1.16
N PRO A 491 -8.24 12.30 0.02
CA PRO A 491 -7.13 11.44 0.38
C PRO A 491 -7.53 9.97 0.29
N VAL A 492 -6.55 9.12 -0.05
CA VAL A 492 -6.74 7.65 -0.09
C VAL A 492 -7.30 7.12 1.24
N PHE A 493 -6.96 7.76 2.34
CA PHE A 493 -7.32 7.34 3.69
C PHE A 493 -8.21 8.35 4.42
N VAL A 494 -9.10 7.81 5.26
CA VAL A 494 -9.98 8.55 6.17
C VAL A 494 -9.72 8.09 7.59
N ASP A 495 -9.51 9.03 8.51
CA ASP A 495 -9.36 8.75 9.94
C ASP A 495 -10.71 8.83 10.65
N VAL A 496 -11.07 7.76 11.37
CA VAL A 496 -12.17 7.76 12.34
C VAL A 496 -11.55 7.85 13.74
N ALA A 497 -11.54 9.05 14.30
CA ALA A 497 -10.91 9.34 15.58
C ALA A 497 -11.82 8.94 16.75
N PHE A 498 -11.26 8.31 17.78
CA PHE A 498 -11.94 8.08 19.04
C PHE A 498 -12.08 9.39 19.81
N SER A 499 -13.22 9.60 20.44
CA SER A 499 -13.46 10.77 21.31
C SER A 499 -12.47 10.83 22.48
N THR A 500 -12.04 9.68 22.96
CA THR A 500 -10.95 9.51 23.93
C THR A 500 -10.01 8.43 23.39
N PRO A 501 -8.70 8.68 23.28
CA PRO A 501 -7.76 7.66 22.84
C PRO A 501 -7.82 6.40 23.71
N VAL A 502 -7.79 5.23 23.10
CA VAL A 502 -8.03 3.92 23.72
C VAL A 502 -6.73 3.31 24.21
N PRO A 503 -6.50 3.13 25.52
CA PRO A 503 -5.29 2.51 26.05
C PRO A 503 -5.15 1.05 25.59
N VAL A 504 -3.93 0.68 25.13
CA VAL A 504 -3.60 -0.67 24.67
C VAL A 504 -2.22 -1.10 25.14
N SER A 505 -2.04 -2.42 25.31
CA SER A 505 -0.76 -3.02 25.68
C SER A 505 -0.60 -4.38 25.05
N GLY A 506 0.64 -4.75 24.67
CA GLY A 506 0.92 -6.03 24.05
C GLY A 506 0.08 -6.26 22.79
N ARG A 507 -0.58 -7.43 22.69
CA ARG A 507 -1.47 -7.73 21.58
C ARG A 507 -2.85 -7.10 21.80
N PHE A 508 -3.36 -6.45 20.79
CA PHE A 508 -4.70 -5.88 20.72
C PHE A 508 -5.21 -5.98 19.29
N TYR A 509 -6.48 -5.67 19.07
CA TYR A 509 -7.10 -5.75 17.74
C TYR A 509 -7.77 -4.44 17.41
N ILE A 510 -7.65 -4.06 16.15
CA ILE A 510 -8.40 -2.95 15.55
C ILE A 510 -9.35 -3.50 14.50
N GLY A 511 -10.48 -2.83 14.31
CA GLY A 511 -11.42 -3.28 13.28
C GLY A 511 -12.41 -2.21 12.89
N TYR A 512 -13.10 -2.49 11.79
CA TYR A 512 -14.24 -1.71 11.35
C TYR A 512 -15.44 -2.62 11.09
N GLY A 513 -16.63 -2.05 11.23
CA GLY A 513 -17.87 -2.76 11.07
C GLY A 513 -18.98 -1.88 10.50
N GLN A 514 -20.02 -2.54 10.02
CA GLN A 514 -21.24 -1.93 9.55
C GLN A 514 -22.47 -2.66 10.10
N ALA A 515 -23.53 -1.90 10.38
CA ALA A 515 -24.82 -2.46 10.73
C ALA A 515 -25.43 -3.18 9.51
N SER A 516 -26.23 -4.22 9.80
CA SER A 516 -27.00 -4.94 8.79
C SER A 516 -28.07 -4.06 8.12
N GLY A 517 -28.59 -4.50 6.97
CA GLY A 517 -29.67 -3.82 6.24
C GLY A 517 -29.25 -2.64 5.38
N GLY A 518 -27.95 -2.38 5.23
CA GLY A 518 -27.37 -1.36 4.35
C GLY A 518 -26.44 -1.94 3.29
N GLN A 519 -26.09 -1.13 2.29
CA GLN A 519 -25.01 -1.47 1.37
C GLN A 519 -23.67 -1.39 2.11
N PHE A 520 -22.86 -2.44 1.95
CA PHE A 520 -21.56 -2.51 2.58
C PHE A 520 -20.53 -1.73 1.78
N LEU A 521 -19.76 -0.91 2.48
CA LEU A 521 -18.71 -0.09 1.87
C LEU A 521 -17.54 -0.97 1.43
N PRO A 522 -17.05 -0.79 0.20
CA PRO A 522 -15.80 -1.42 -0.23
C PRO A 522 -14.59 -0.69 0.34
N TYR A 523 -13.64 -1.46 0.86
CA TYR A 523 -12.37 -0.95 1.37
C TYR A 523 -11.21 -1.50 0.55
N GLY A 524 -10.18 -0.69 0.33
CA GLY A 524 -8.98 -1.07 -0.39
C GLY A 524 -8.35 -2.34 0.18
N PHE A 525 -7.93 -3.21 -0.72
CA PHE A 525 -7.29 -4.47 -0.42
C PHE A 525 -5.97 -4.55 -1.20
N ASP A 526 -4.86 -4.55 -0.47
CA ASP A 526 -3.49 -4.62 -0.97
C ASP A 526 -3.12 -6.07 -1.25
N LEU A 527 -2.80 -6.39 -2.50
CA LEU A 527 -2.39 -7.71 -2.99
C LEU A 527 -0.89 -7.82 -3.22
N ASN A 528 -0.18 -6.72 -3.26
CA ASN A 528 1.23 -6.71 -3.63
C ASN A 528 2.19 -6.88 -2.44
N ASN A 529 1.67 -6.89 -1.19
CA ASN A 529 2.42 -7.11 0.06
C ASN A 529 1.92 -8.34 0.87
N PRO A 530 1.81 -9.52 0.29
CA PRO A 530 1.25 -10.69 1.01
C PRO A 530 2.10 -11.14 2.20
N SER A 531 3.39 -10.78 2.25
CA SER A 531 4.31 -11.16 3.33
C SER A 531 4.02 -10.47 4.67
N THR A 532 3.33 -9.32 4.64
CA THR A 532 2.94 -8.58 5.86
C THR A 532 1.46 -8.79 6.22
N ALA A 533 0.72 -9.58 5.44
CA ALA A 533 -0.71 -9.79 5.66
C ALA A 533 -0.97 -10.44 7.03
N PRO A 534 -1.73 -9.78 7.92
CA PRO A 534 -2.06 -10.32 9.23
C PRO A 534 -3.21 -11.33 9.14
N GLN A 535 -3.39 -12.10 10.21
CA GLN A 535 -4.57 -12.94 10.34
C GLN A 535 -5.84 -12.09 10.41
N LEU A 536 -6.76 -12.29 9.46
CA LEU A 536 -8.07 -11.63 9.44
C LEU A 536 -9.04 -12.34 10.39
N PHE A 537 -9.76 -11.56 11.20
CA PHE A 537 -10.88 -12.02 12.01
C PHE A 537 -12.18 -11.39 11.53
N LEU A 538 -13.24 -12.19 11.54
CA LEU A 538 -14.61 -11.78 11.21
C LEU A 538 -15.51 -12.01 12.41
N TYR A 539 -16.15 -10.94 12.92
CA TYR A 539 -17.17 -11.01 13.95
C TYR A 539 -18.56 -11.16 13.32
N ASN A 540 -19.27 -12.20 13.73
CA ASN A 540 -20.64 -12.44 13.33
C ASN A 540 -21.39 -13.20 14.43
N SER A 541 -22.08 -12.48 15.29
CA SER A 541 -22.82 -13.05 16.41
C SER A 541 -24.11 -13.78 16.00
N GLN A 542 -24.61 -13.58 14.78
CA GLN A 542 -25.77 -14.34 14.28
C GLN A 542 -25.39 -15.77 13.89
N ARG A 543 -24.14 -15.97 13.44
CA ARG A 543 -23.65 -17.27 13.07
C ARG A 543 -23.39 -18.14 14.31
N ASP A 544 -22.78 -17.55 15.34
CA ASP A 544 -22.48 -18.20 16.62
C ASP A 544 -22.43 -17.13 17.73
N ALA A 545 -23.44 -17.10 18.59
CA ALA A 545 -23.51 -16.13 19.67
C ALA A 545 -22.47 -16.36 20.77
N LEU A 546 -22.00 -17.60 20.94
CA LEU A 546 -21.00 -17.96 21.95
C LEU A 546 -19.57 -17.75 21.45
N ASN A 547 -19.34 -17.98 20.15
CA ASN A 547 -18.04 -17.76 19.49
C ASN A 547 -18.21 -16.91 18.23
N PRO A 548 -18.47 -15.59 18.40
CA PRO A 548 -18.81 -14.72 17.27
C PRO A 548 -17.63 -14.45 16.34
N TRP A 549 -16.39 -14.69 16.79
CA TRP A 549 -15.18 -14.50 15.99
C TRP A 549 -14.82 -15.76 15.21
N SER A 550 -14.56 -15.61 13.93
CA SER A 550 -14.08 -16.64 13.02
C SER A 550 -12.90 -16.12 12.19
N GLN A 551 -12.14 -17.03 11.60
CA GLN A 551 -11.05 -16.71 10.67
C GLN A 551 -11.49 -17.11 9.25
N PRO A 552 -11.94 -16.16 8.42
CA PRO A 552 -12.30 -16.46 7.05
C PRO A 552 -11.06 -16.81 6.21
N THR A 553 -11.26 -17.62 5.18
CA THR A 553 -10.24 -17.88 4.18
C THR A 553 -10.31 -16.80 3.10
N LEU A 554 -9.18 -16.21 2.74
CA LEU A 554 -9.06 -15.32 1.58
C LEU A 554 -8.75 -16.15 0.34
N SER A 555 -9.48 -15.95 -0.75
CA SER A 555 -9.19 -16.62 -2.04
C SER A 555 -7.86 -16.18 -2.64
N THR A 556 -7.41 -14.98 -2.29
CA THR A 556 -6.10 -14.42 -2.66
C THR A 556 -5.49 -13.77 -1.41
N PRO A 557 -4.24 -14.09 -1.06
CA PRO A 557 -3.56 -13.46 0.06
C PRO A 557 -3.43 -11.96 -0.14
N GLY A 558 -3.65 -11.19 0.92
CA GLY A 558 -3.55 -9.74 0.90
C GLY A 558 -4.07 -9.10 2.20
N THR A 559 -4.19 -7.80 2.21
CA THR A 559 -4.49 -7.02 3.41
C THR A 559 -5.53 -5.93 3.14
N ILE A 560 -6.58 -5.85 3.99
CA ILE A 560 -7.47 -4.68 4.01
C ILE A 560 -6.65 -3.46 4.47
N MET A 561 -6.79 -2.36 3.74
CA MET A 561 -6.10 -1.11 4.07
C MET A 561 -6.73 -0.45 5.30
N MET A 562 -6.33 -0.96 6.46
CA MET A 562 -6.80 -0.53 7.79
C MET A 562 -5.61 -0.36 8.72
N ARG A 563 -5.45 0.83 9.30
CA ARG A 563 -4.27 1.24 10.08
C ARG A 563 -4.66 1.72 11.47
N ALA A 564 -3.86 1.35 12.49
CA ALA A 564 -3.99 1.89 13.84
C ALA A 564 -3.17 3.17 13.96
N VAL A 565 -3.82 4.30 14.12
CA VAL A 565 -3.14 5.58 14.38
C VAL A 565 -2.95 5.72 15.89
N MET A 566 -1.70 5.82 16.32
CA MET A 566 -1.29 5.76 17.72
C MET A 566 -1.05 7.15 18.29
N ASN A 567 -1.06 7.22 19.62
CA ASN A 567 -0.84 8.47 20.34
C ASN A 567 0.25 8.29 21.39
N ASN A 568 1.48 8.62 21.06
CA ASN A 568 2.66 8.47 21.93
C ASN A 568 2.51 9.03 23.38
N ASN A 569 1.29 9.36 23.79
CA ASN A 569 1.08 10.24 24.96
C ASN A 569 0.66 9.52 26.26
N ILE A 570 0.80 8.18 26.32
CA ILE A 570 0.03 7.43 27.27
C ILE A 570 0.49 7.31 28.65
N LEU A 571 1.68 7.15 28.85
CA LEU A 571 2.15 6.75 30.18
C LEU A 571 3.04 7.78 30.80
N ALA A 572 3.54 8.72 29.99
CA ALA A 572 4.22 9.88 30.51
C ALA A 572 3.32 10.67 31.48
N THR A 573 2.03 10.85 31.16
CA THR A 573 1.14 11.64 32.01
C THR A 573 0.75 10.89 33.29
N GLN A 574 0.39 9.61 33.22
CA GLN A 574 0.02 8.84 34.41
C GLN A 574 1.24 8.42 35.23
N ALA A 575 2.30 7.92 34.60
CA ALA A 575 3.55 7.65 35.28
C ALA A 575 4.18 8.94 35.81
N GLN A 576 4.10 10.04 35.06
CA GLN A 576 4.55 11.34 35.48
C GLN A 576 3.71 11.89 36.64
N GLN A 577 2.39 11.72 36.61
CA GLN A 577 1.49 12.08 37.72
C GLN A 577 1.75 11.21 38.95
N ALA A 578 1.93 9.90 38.78
CA ALA A 578 2.29 9.00 39.88
C ALA A 578 3.67 9.32 40.45
N THR A 579 4.67 9.57 39.61
CA THR A 579 5.99 10.00 40.04
C THR A 579 5.93 11.36 40.72
N ASN A 580 5.19 12.32 40.13
CA ASN A 580 4.98 13.62 40.74
C ASN A 580 4.30 13.48 42.12
N ALA A 581 3.30 12.60 42.26
CA ALA A 581 2.55 12.41 43.52
C ALA A 581 3.44 11.91 44.67
N GLN A 582 4.58 11.27 44.40
CA GLN A 582 5.51 10.80 45.40
C GLN A 582 6.31 11.92 46.11
N PHE A 583 6.31 13.13 45.51
CA PHE A 583 7.04 14.26 46.06
C PHE A 583 6.14 15.33 46.68
N SER A 584 6.55 15.91 47.77
CA SER A 584 5.95 17.10 48.35
C SER A 584 7.01 18.16 48.65
N LEU A 585 6.57 19.43 48.64
CA LEU A 585 7.43 20.60 48.93
C LEU A 585 6.87 21.29 50.18
N TYR A 586 7.75 21.60 51.15
CA TYR A 586 7.37 22.29 52.37
C TYR A 586 8.47 23.28 52.85
N PRO A 587 8.12 24.51 53.21
CA PRO A 587 6.79 25.13 53.09
C PRO A 587 6.40 25.38 51.63
N ASN A 588 5.11 25.38 51.34
CA ASN A 588 4.55 25.78 50.03
C ASN A 588 3.13 26.37 50.30
N PRO A 589 2.94 27.68 50.26
CA PRO A 589 3.89 28.73 49.80
C PRO A 589 5.17 28.86 50.66
N ALA A 590 6.23 29.32 50.02
CA ALA A 590 7.55 29.55 50.64
C ALA A 590 7.95 31.03 50.54
N PRO A 591 8.42 31.66 51.61
CA PRO A 591 9.03 32.99 51.53
C PRO A 591 10.29 33.00 50.65
N THR A 592 10.58 34.12 49.99
CA THR A 592 11.82 34.27 49.21
C THR A 592 13.05 34.09 50.11
N GLY A 593 14.12 33.50 49.55
CA GLY A 593 15.38 33.26 50.27
C GLY A 593 15.35 32.15 51.31
N THR A 594 14.22 31.43 51.46
CA THR A 594 14.08 30.33 52.42
C THR A 594 14.50 28.98 51.86
N THR A 595 14.57 27.98 52.73
CA THR A 595 14.87 26.61 52.37
C THR A 595 13.54 25.82 52.26
N VAL A 596 13.30 25.20 51.13
CA VAL A 596 12.17 24.32 50.88
C VAL A 596 12.63 22.87 51.02
N ALA A 597 12.02 22.10 51.88
CA ALA A 597 12.25 20.67 51.99
C ALA A 597 11.48 19.92 50.88
N VAL A 598 12.14 18.93 50.27
CA VAL A 598 11.59 18.00 49.31
C VAL A 598 11.42 16.66 50.01
N SER A 599 10.21 16.22 50.18
CA SER A 599 9.91 14.88 50.70
C SER A 599 9.53 13.97 49.54
N GLY A 600 10.11 12.76 49.48
CA GLY A 600 9.91 11.78 48.41
C GLY A 600 11.14 10.91 48.14
N PRO A 601 11.14 10.13 47.05
CA PRO A 601 12.26 9.32 46.61
C PRO A 601 13.55 10.14 46.38
N ALA A 602 14.69 9.47 46.38
CA ALA A 602 15.98 10.13 46.10
C ALA A 602 16.02 10.67 44.65
N PHE A 603 16.53 11.88 44.49
CA PHE A 603 16.75 12.53 43.19
C PHE A 603 18.19 12.99 43.02
N ARG A 604 18.62 13.16 41.78
CA ARG A 604 20.03 13.58 41.48
C ARG A 604 20.19 15.09 41.34
N ARG A 605 19.16 15.78 40.85
CA ARG A 605 19.22 17.22 40.55
C ARG A 605 17.84 17.86 40.74
N ALA A 606 17.83 19.10 41.14
CA ALA A 606 16.65 19.94 41.18
C ALA A 606 16.86 21.25 40.41
N ALA A 607 15.82 21.73 39.74
CA ALA A 607 15.77 23.03 39.09
C ALA A 607 14.42 23.70 39.39
N VAL A 608 14.39 25.02 39.46
CA VAL A 608 13.19 25.84 39.57
C VAL A 608 12.98 26.51 38.21
N LEU A 609 11.81 26.32 37.63
CA LEU A 609 11.43 26.85 36.33
C LEU A 609 10.29 27.88 36.49
N ASP A 610 10.28 28.90 35.63
CA ASP A 610 9.14 29.80 35.54
C ASP A 610 7.94 29.13 34.83
N VAL A 611 6.81 29.81 34.73
CA VAL A 611 5.59 29.30 34.09
C VAL A 611 5.74 29.04 32.58
N LEU A 612 6.79 29.57 31.97
CA LEU A 612 7.15 29.34 30.56
C LEU A 612 8.14 28.18 30.39
N GLY A 613 8.51 27.50 31.51
CA GLY A 613 9.46 26.38 31.50
C GLY A 613 10.94 26.78 31.45
N ARG A 614 11.28 28.05 31.61
CA ARG A 614 12.68 28.52 31.62
C ARG A 614 13.30 28.33 33.01
N PRO A 615 14.49 27.76 33.11
CA PRO A 615 15.16 27.59 34.40
C PRO A 615 15.56 28.97 35.00
N VAL A 616 15.04 29.28 36.18
CA VAL A 616 15.35 30.51 36.92
C VAL A 616 16.31 30.23 38.05
N TRP A 617 16.45 28.98 38.47
CA TRP A 617 17.44 28.53 39.44
C TRP A 617 17.73 27.03 39.27
N GLN A 618 18.96 26.62 39.57
CA GLN A 618 19.35 25.21 39.60
C GLN A 618 20.13 24.92 40.88
N GLN A 619 19.91 23.73 41.43
CA GLN A 619 20.60 23.26 42.61
C GLN A 619 22.11 23.20 42.33
N PRO A 620 22.98 23.83 43.18
CA PRO A 620 24.41 23.75 43.03
C PRO A 620 24.92 22.30 43.00
N ALA A 621 25.97 22.01 42.24
CA ALA A 621 26.51 20.65 42.10
C ALA A 621 26.95 20.04 43.44
N ALA A 622 27.44 20.85 44.36
CA ALA A 622 27.84 20.45 45.73
C ALA A 622 26.65 20.03 46.61
N GLU A 623 25.44 20.42 46.23
CA GLU A 623 24.18 20.11 46.95
C GLU A 623 23.30 19.14 46.16
N ALA A 624 23.78 18.62 45.05
CA ALA A 624 22.99 17.74 44.17
C ALA A 624 22.41 16.54 44.94
N GLY A 625 21.13 16.31 44.80
CA GLY A 625 20.41 15.22 45.47
C GLY A 625 20.07 15.46 46.96
N ARG A 626 20.41 16.61 47.55
CA ARG A 626 19.97 16.93 48.92
C ARG A 626 18.46 17.19 48.94
N PRO A 627 17.73 16.70 49.95
CA PRO A 627 16.28 16.87 50.06
C PRO A 627 15.85 18.29 50.52
N THR A 628 16.70 19.28 50.31
CA THR A 628 16.46 20.69 50.64
C THR A 628 16.90 21.58 49.49
N LEU A 629 16.06 22.53 49.11
CA LEU A 629 16.33 23.51 48.05
C LEU A 629 16.39 24.90 48.70
N ARG A 630 17.56 25.54 48.66
CA ARG A 630 17.73 26.90 49.13
C ARG A 630 17.35 27.88 48.00
N LEU A 631 16.19 28.48 48.12
CA LEU A 631 15.72 29.45 47.14
C LEU A 631 16.54 30.72 47.17
N PRO A 632 16.94 31.33 46.05
CA PRO A 632 17.60 32.61 46.04
C PRO A 632 16.68 33.73 46.54
N ALA A 633 17.24 34.68 47.27
CA ALA A 633 16.50 35.85 47.77
C ALA A 633 16.04 36.76 46.58
N SER A 634 16.62 36.63 45.42
CA SER A 634 16.26 37.35 44.19
C SER A 634 15.08 36.73 43.44
N LEU A 635 14.55 35.59 43.88
CA LEU A 635 13.40 34.95 43.26
C LEU A 635 12.14 35.75 43.56
N ALA A 636 11.48 36.29 42.54
CA ALA A 636 10.31 37.11 42.72
C ALA A 636 9.11 36.29 43.28
N ALA A 637 8.20 36.92 44.00
CA ALA A 637 6.93 36.28 44.36
C ALA A 637 6.18 35.83 43.12
N GLY A 638 5.70 34.59 43.15
CA GLY A 638 5.03 34.00 41.97
C GLY A 638 4.88 32.48 42.05
N VAL A 639 4.40 31.90 40.95
CA VAL A 639 4.24 30.44 40.82
C VAL A 639 5.36 29.89 39.97
N TYR A 640 6.03 28.86 40.48
CA TYR A 640 7.14 28.18 39.84
C TYR A 640 6.90 26.67 39.75
N LEU A 641 7.70 26.00 38.92
CA LEU A 641 7.73 24.55 38.80
C LEU A 641 9.08 24.06 39.31
N VAL A 642 9.07 23.21 40.33
CA VAL A 642 10.28 22.51 40.79
C VAL A 642 10.39 21.20 40.01
N GLN A 643 11.44 21.08 39.22
CA GLN A 643 11.77 19.90 38.45
C GLN A 643 12.86 19.09 39.14
N LEU A 644 12.58 17.81 39.43
CA LEU A 644 13.46 16.87 40.09
C LEU A 644 13.86 15.77 39.10
N THR A 645 15.16 15.55 38.91
CA THR A 645 15.67 14.44 38.05
C THR A 645 16.05 13.27 38.94
N LEU A 646 15.43 12.12 38.77
CA LEU A 646 15.63 10.90 39.53
C LEU A 646 16.88 10.12 39.06
N ALA A 647 17.24 9.06 39.78
CA ALA A 647 18.42 8.24 39.49
C ALA A 647 18.34 7.51 38.14
N ASP A 648 17.15 7.15 37.70
CA ASP A 648 16.84 6.49 36.41
C ASP A 648 16.70 7.47 35.24
N GLY A 649 16.89 8.78 35.47
CA GLY A 649 16.73 9.83 34.45
C GLY A 649 15.29 10.32 34.30
N SER A 650 14.30 9.74 34.97
CA SER A 650 12.94 10.25 34.98
C SER A 650 12.85 11.61 35.69
N ILE A 651 11.81 12.39 35.36
CA ILE A 651 11.63 13.75 35.86
C ILE A 651 10.33 13.80 36.66
N ALA A 652 10.37 14.34 37.87
CA ALA A 652 9.21 14.74 38.66
C ALA A 652 9.08 16.26 38.67
N THR A 653 7.84 16.76 38.63
CA THR A 653 7.56 18.20 38.64
C THR A 653 6.54 18.55 39.72
N ARG A 654 6.81 19.57 40.55
CA ARG A 654 5.91 20.06 41.58
C ARG A 654 5.77 21.58 41.51
N ARG A 655 4.55 22.03 41.75
CA ARG A 655 4.26 23.47 41.84
C ARG A 655 4.76 24.01 43.17
N LEU A 656 5.45 25.13 43.10
CA LEU A 656 5.92 25.91 44.25
C LEU A 656 5.37 27.34 44.14
N ALA A 657 4.69 27.81 45.18
CA ALA A 657 4.33 29.21 45.32
C ALA A 657 5.39 29.90 46.15
N VAL A 658 5.89 31.06 45.70
CA VAL A 658 6.85 31.89 46.40
C VAL A 658 6.18 33.22 46.76
N GLU A 659 6.28 33.65 48.01
CA GLU A 659 5.74 34.91 48.53
C GLU A 659 6.80 35.83 49.09
#